data_c6dc0e390ae8296dee58807efb0aeb33
#
_entry.id   c6dc0e390ae8296dee58807efb0aeb33
#
_cell.length_a   1.000
_cell.length_b   1.000
_cell.length_c   1.000
_cell.angle_alpha   90.00
_cell.angle_beta   90.00
_cell.angle_gamma   90.00
#
_symmetry.space_group_name_H-M   'P 1'
#
loop_
_entity.id
_entity.type
_entity.pdbx_description
1 polymer ?
#
loop_
_entity_poly.entity_id
_entity_poly.type
_entity_poly.pdbx_seq_one_letter_code
_entity_poly.pdbx_strand_id
1 'polypeptide(L)'
;MYLLGTFLIATAIAMAFLAVGSYGMVVLRNSRPALAYGRFGVYATLGVLLMAWTLMITLFLARRFDIAYVNDYSSRDLNFFFSVAASWAGQPGSFMIWILWGCIISAILVGRTKHFEPYTLFVMMLVQACLLIFVLILNPFKPLLDATTGLPIIPQDGKGLNPLLHNFWMIIHPPILFIGYALSTVPFAFAVSALIRRDYDTWVTRALPWTIAAWCFLGFALLLGGYWAYETLGWGGYWGWDPVENSSLVPWIILTALMHGMMLQRSQGALRKTNLFLALALYVTVFYATFLTRSGVYANFSVHSFVAEGIFTGLVTFLVALFVGSLGLFFWRVRDIPAKPLSDKFFSRDSFFVLAILSIIVTALVVGIGTSMPVVSAIPGVGHTLQGWMGNAFELDDGTLMNPQAQPFEDGRFSLAPSFYQQTTPPLGAVIILLLTIGPLLGWRDTNMRHLLRTLRWPALAALIAAIVAMLINVRDVLSLAYVAGATFAIGTNLTMLIKTLKGGWMRIGGYLAHIGFAVLMVGMVGSSAYATPETRLALAPGESAKLFGYEFIFNGYKLDEEQRGVLDFTVSDERTSFTARPYLYENPRMGATMTIPAIHSLLYEDIYISPAGYDPERDAARPVLGQDETTTMGPYTITFVGFNMDRQAMVAGTGELKVGAKLRVLFEGQTTDLEPYVQVVKDETTGEQKLVYVPVDLPGGNGQQLTVASLDPTSRRVLLQGSGPGLDDLPVVPAKGVIAVSVKPLVILVWAGVVIAVTGGLIALMRRSLESRAALAGVRPQLPKGLAALRPRRERVQGTGDRAQGAGDRAQGAGDRAQGAGSA
;
A
#
# COMPACT_ATOMS: atom_id res chain seq x y z
N MET A 1 -34.33 6.30 -5.62
CA MET A 1 -33.08 6.40 -4.85
C MET A 1 -31.90 6.88 -5.71
N TYR A 2 -31.72 6.34 -6.92
CA TYR A 2 -30.62 6.76 -7.82
C TYR A 2 -30.68 8.24 -8.21
N LEU A 3 -31.86 8.79 -8.54
CA LEU A 3 -32.00 10.21 -8.83
C LEU A 3 -31.64 11.10 -7.64
N LEU A 4 -32.01 10.69 -6.41
CA LEU A 4 -31.67 11.43 -5.20
C LEU A 4 -30.15 11.46 -4.97
N GLY A 5 -29.48 10.31 -5.11
CA GLY A 5 -28.02 10.22 -4.92
C GLY A 5 -27.27 11.07 -5.97
N THR A 6 -27.66 10.98 -7.24
CA THR A 6 -27.10 11.81 -8.32
C THR A 6 -27.34 13.31 -8.08
N PHE A 7 -28.55 13.66 -7.64
CA PHE A 7 -28.89 15.05 -7.30
C PHE A 7 -28.04 15.58 -6.14
N LEU A 8 -27.78 14.76 -5.11
CA LEU A 8 -26.91 15.15 -4.00
C LEU A 8 -25.47 15.40 -4.49
N ILE A 9 -24.92 14.54 -5.36
CA ILE A 9 -23.58 14.77 -5.93
C ILE A 9 -23.55 16.06 -6.74
N ALA A 10 -24.52 16.29 -7.62
CA ALA A 10 -24.61 17.50 -8.42
C ALA A 10 -24.74 18.75 -7.56
N THR A 11 -25.52 18.67 -6.47
CA THR A 11 -25.66 19.75 -5.49
C THR A 11 -24.34 20.01 -4.75
N ALA A 12 -23.59 18.95 -4.36
CA ALA A 12 -22.27 19.11 -3.73
C ALA A 12 -21.29 19.81 -4.70
N ILE A 13 -21.31 19.48 -5.99
CA ILE A 13 -20.52 20.17 -7.02
C ILE A 13 -20.90 21.66 -7.08
N ALA A 14 -22.19 21.97 -7.15
CA ALA A 14 -22.66 23.36 -7.19
C ALA A 14 -22.20 24.16 -5.95
N MET A 15 -22.29 23.56 -4.75
CA MET A 15 -21.83 24.20 -3.52
C MET A 15 -20.31 24.36 -3.47
N ALA A 16 -19.55 23.38 -4.00
CA ALA A 16 -18.11 23.51 -4.12
C ALA A 16 -17.72 24.64 -5.08
N PHE A 17 -18.36 24.77 -6.22
CA PHE A 17 -18.13 25.90 -7.15
C PHE A 17 -18.61 27.23 -6.57
N LEU A 18 -19.68 27.26 -5.78
CA LEU A 18 -20.06 28.45 -5.04
C LEU A 18 -18.93 28.90 -4.09
N ALA A 19 -18.29 27.95 -3.37
CA ALA A 19 -17.14 28.25 -2.53
C ALA A 19 -15.96 28.78 -3.36
N VAL A 20 -15.60 28.08 -4.46
CA VAL A 20 -14.52 28.50 -5.38
C VAL A 20 -14.77 29.90 -5.92
N GLY A 21 -15.93 30.18 -6.50
CA GLY A 21 -16.27 31.48 -7.07
C GLY A 21 -16.28 32.59 -6.00
N SER A 22 -16.83 32.29 -4.83
CA SER A 22 -16.89 33.25 -3.72
C SER A 22 -15.50 33.58 -3.18
N TYR A 23 -14.64 32.58 -2.91
CA TYR A 23 -13.26 32.83 -2.50
C TYR A 23 -12.44 33.50 -3.61
N GLY A 24 -12.69 33.15 -4.89
CA GLY A 24 -12.12 33.85 -6.03
C GLY A 24 -12.46 35.35 -6.04
N MET A 25 -13.70 35.72 -5.77
CA MET A 25 -14.11 37.13 -5.63
C MET A 25 -13.46 37.83 -4.44
N VAL A 26 -13.23 37.12 -3.33
CA VAL A 26 -12.46 37.70 -2.19
C VAL A 26 -11.03 37.98 -2.62
N VAL A 27 -10.38 37.03 -3.34
CA VAL A 27 -8.99 37.14 -3.82
C VAL A 27 -8.85 38.29 -4.82
N LEU A 28 -9.79 38.42 -5.77
CA LEU A 28 -9.70 39.38 -6.87
C LEU A 28 -10.23 40.79 -6.50
N ARG A 29 -11.28 40.84 -5.71
CA ARG A 29 -12.03 42.11 -5.44
C ARG A 29 -12.11 42.49 -3.96
N ASN A 30 -11.48 41.76 -3.04
CA ASN A 30 -11.51 41.94 -1.59
C ASN A 30 -12.94 42.05 -1.03
N SER A 31 -13.90 41.30 -1.59
CA SER A 31 -15.33 41.38 -1.25
C SER A 31 -15.60 40.68 0.10
N ARG A 32 -15.99 41.46 1.11
CA ARG A 32 -16.37 40.89 2.44
C ARG A 32 -17.63 40.00 2.38
N PRO A 33 -18.72 40.36 1.66
CA PRO A 33 -19.87 39.46 1.51
C PRO A 33 -19.51 38.12 0.87
N ALA A 34 -18.63 38.10 -0.15
CA ALA A 34 -18.20 36.88 -0.80
C ALA A 34 -17.49 35.92 0.17
N LEU A 35 -16.80 36.41 1.20
CA LEU A 35 -16.19 35.56 2.23
C LEU A 35 -17.23 34.73 2.99
N ALA A 36 -18.41 35.33 3.34
CA ALA A 36 -19.48 34.58 4.00
C ALA A 36 -20.07 33.50 3.11
N TYR A 37 -20.29 33.79 1.81
CA TYR A 37 -20.76 32.80 0.83
C TYR A 37 -19.72 31.70 0.58
N GLY A 38 -18.42 32.03 0.54
CA GLY A 38 -17.35 31.06 0.45
C GLY A 38 -17.35 30.08 1.61
N ARG A 39 -17.46 30.57 2.85
CA ARG A 39 -17.57 29.75 4.07
C ARG A 39 -18.84 28.89 4.05
N PHE A 40 -19.97 29.47 3.67
CA PHE A 40 -21.23 28.73 3.49
C PHE A 40 -21.06 27.61 2.49
N GLY A 41 -20.46 27.87 1.33
CA GLY A 41 -20.22 26.87 0.30
C GLY A 41 -19.37 25.68 0.80
N VAL A 42 -18.33 25.93 1.63
CA VAL A 42 -17.53 24.85 2.26
C VAL A 42 -18.39 23.97 3.15
N TYR A 43 -19.16 24.56 4.08
CA TYR A 43 -20.00 23.78 4.99
C TYR A 43 -21.16 23.11 4.29
N ALA A 44 -21.76 23.75 3.27
CA ALA A 44 -22.84 23.19 2.47
C ALA A 44 -22.34 21.99 1.65
N THR A 45 -21.14 22.09 1.03
CA THR A 45 -20.52 20.94 0.32
C THR A 45 -20.34 19.76 1.25
N LEU A 46 -19.78 19.98 2.46
CA LEU A 46 -19.61 18.93 3.46
C LEU A 46 -20.95 18.32 3.87
N GLY A 47 -21.96 19.15 4.17
CA GLY A 47 -23.28 18.67 4.61
C GLY A 47 -23.98 17.83 3.54
N VAL A 48 -23.97 18.28 2.29
CA VAL A 48 -24.57 17.54 1.16
C VAL A 48 -23.81 16.25 0.88
N LEU A 49 -22.48 16.28 0.94
CA LEU A 49 -21.66 15.09 0.74
C LEU A 49 -21.87 14.05 1.86
N LEU A 50 -22.04 14.50 3.12
CA LEU A 50 -22.40 13.61 4.23
C LEU A 50 -23.74 12.92 3.99
N MET A 51 -24.74 13.66 3.46
CA MET A 51 -26.04 13.06 3.10
C MET A 51 -25.88 12.02 1.98
N ALA A 52 -25.10 12.33 0.93
CA ALA A 52 -24.82 11.38 -0.15
C ALA A 52 -24.07 10.14 0.36
N TRP A 53 -23.10 10.32 1.25
CA TRP A 53 -22.35 9.24 1.88
C TRP A 53 -23.23 8.34 2.75
N THR A 54 -24.08 8.95 3.60
CA THR A 54 -25.04 8.22 4.44
C THR A 54 -26.03 7.43 3.58
N LEU A 55 -26.54 8.04 2.49
CA LEU A 55 -27.41 7.35 1.54
C LEU A 55 -26.69 6.13 0.94
N MET A 56 -25.45 6.27 0.50
CA MET A 56 -24.68 5.17 -0.08
C MET A 56 -24.48 4.03 0.91
N ILE A 57 -24.07 4.30 2.16
CA ILE A 57 -23.96 3.28 3.21
C ILE A 57 -25.30 2.60 3.45
N THR A 58 -26.39 3.38 3.51
CA THR A 58 -27.75 2.81 3.71
C THR A 58 -28.13 1.88 2.58
N LEU A 59 -27.79 2.18 1.32
CA LEU A 59 -28.06 1.31 0.18
C LEU A 59 -27.28 0.00 0.25
N PHE A 60 -26.01 0.02 0.70
CA PHE A 60 -25.22 -1.18 0.94
C PHE A 60 -25.81 -2.05 2.07
N LEU A 61 -26.16 -1.44 3.19
CA LEU A 61 -26.76 -2.17 4.34
C LEU A 61 -28.16 -2.69 4.03
N ALA A 62 -28.94 -1.98 3.21
CA ALA A 62 -30.25 -2.39 2.73
C ALA A 62 -30.19 -3.37 1.54
N ARG A 63 -28.97 -3.74 1.10
CA ARG A 63 -28.75 -4.70 0.01
C ARG A 63 -29.56 -4.37 -1.26
N ARG A 64 -29.49 -3.09 -1.67
CA ARG A 64 -30.20 -2.57 -2.84
C ARG A 64 -29.43 -2.93 -4.11
N PHE A 65 -29.55 -4.20 -4.53
CA PHE A 65 -28.86 -4.73 -5.72
C PHE A 65 -29.40 -4.18 -7.05
N ASP A 66 -30.47 -3.40 -7.04
CA ASP A 66 -30.92 -2.56 -8.14
C ASP A 66 -29.96 -1.38 -8.46
N ILE A 67 -29.02 -1.10 -7.56
CA ILE A 67 -27.92 -0.14 -7.75
C ILE A 67 -26.66 -0.90 -8.20
N ALA A 68 -26.11 -0.57 -9.38
CA ALA A 68 -24.97 -1.27 -9.95
C ALA A 68 -23.78 -1.39 -9.00
N TYR A 69 -23.42 -0.29 -8.32
CA TYR A 69 -22.28 -0.28 -7.38
C TYR A 69 -22.49 -1.19 -6.17
N VAL A 70 -23.73 -1.25 -5.63
CA VAL A 70 -24.09 -2.15 -4.52
C VAL A 70 -24.06 -3.60 -4.99
N ASN A 71 -24.60 -3.88 -6.19
CA ASN A 71 -24.58 -5.22 -6.76
C ASN A 71 -23.16 -5.73 -7.00
N ASP A 72 -22.26 -4.87 -7.48
CA ASP A 72 -20.91 -5.27 -7.85
C ASP A 72 -19.98 -5.53 -6.65
N TYR A 73 -20.28 -4.96 -5.48
CA TYR A 73 -19.39 -4.98 -4.30
C TYR A 73 -20.05 -5.56 -3.04
N SER A 74 -21.29 -6.04 -3.09
CA SER A 74 -21.99 -6.59 -1.91
C SER A 74 -22.77 -7.87 -2.27
N SER A 75 -23.11 -8.66 -1.24
CA SER A 75 -23.91 -9.88 -1.31
C SER A 75 -24.73 -10.03 -0.02
N ARG A 76 -25.63 -11.01 0.04
CA ARG A 76 -26.51 -11.23 1.20
C ARG A 76 -25.77 -11.81 2.40
N ASP A 77 -24.74 -12.60 2.17
CA ASP A 77 -23.90 -13.26 3.17
C ASP A 77 -22.87 -12.32 3.81
N LEU A 78 -22.59 -11.15 3.17
CA LEU A 78 -21.58 -10.21 3.65
C LEU A 78 -21.97 -9.63 5.02
N ASN A 79 -21.09 -9.73 6.01
CA ASN A 79 -21.34 -9.20 7.34
C ASN A 79 -21.41 -7.65 7.37
N PHE A 80 -21.88 -7.10 8.49
CA PHE A 80 -22.08 -5.64 8.65
C PHE A 80 -20.81 -4.83 8.35
N PHE A 81 -19.66 -5.23 8.91
CA PHE A 81 -18.42 -4.46 8.76
C PHE A 81 -17.92 -4.44 7.32
N PHE A 82 -17.95 -5.59 6.65
CA PHE A 82 -17.61 -5.68 5.23
C PHE A 82 -18.64 -5.02 4.33
N SER A 83 -19.92 -5.03 4.68
CA SER A 83 -20.96 -4.30 3.93
C SER A 83 -20.72 -2.79 3.98
N VAL A 84 -20.28 -2.26 5.13
CA VAL A 84 -19.86 -0.84 5.24
C VAL A 84 -18.57 -0.59 4.48
N ALA A 85 -17.58 -1.48 4.61
CA ALA A 85 -16.28 -1.36 3.91
C ALA A 85 -16.42 -1.46 2.38
N ALA A 86 -17.35 -2.24 1.89
CA ALA A 86 -17.68 -2.35 0.47
C ALA A 86 -18.04 -0.99 -0.15
N SER A 87 -18.60 -0.06 0.64
CA SER A 87 -18.94 1.28 0.16
C SER A 87 -17.73 2.11 -0.29
N TRP A 88 -16.51 1.79 0.13
CA TRP A 88 -15.26 2.42 -0.36
C TRP A 88 -14.32 1.46 -1.10
N ALA A 89 -14.70 0.20 -1.29
CA ALA A 89 -13.87 -0.80 -1.97
C ALA A 89 -13.69 -0.51 -3.47
N GLY A 90 -14.68 0.10 -4.10
CA GLY A 90 -14.64 0.47 -5.52
C GLY A 90 -14.23 1.91 -5.77
N GLN A 91 -14.06 2.26 -7.06
CA GLN A 91 -13.62 3.58 -7.47
C GLN A 91 -14.52 4.73 -7.00
N PRO A 92 -15.86 4.69 -7.21
CA PRO A 92 -16.73 5.80 -6.84
C PRO A 92 -16.67 6.11 -5.34
N GLY A 93 -16.77 5.07 -4.51
CA GLY A 93 -16.75 5.21 -3.05
C GLY A 93 -15.42 5.67 -2.50
N SER A 94 -14.32 5.19 -3.08
CA SER A 94 -12.97 5.60 -2.68
C SER A 94 -12.68 7.09 -3.02
N PHE A 95 -13.21 7.62 -4.12
CA PHE A 95 -13.20 9.07 -4.36
C PHE A 95 -14.06 9.81 -3.35
N MET A 96 -15.27 9.30 -3.06
CA MET A 96 -16.18 9.96 -2.10
C MET A 96 -15.56 10.08 -0.71
N ILE A 97 -14.91 9.03 -0.18
CA ILE A 97 -14.26 9.10 1.15
C ILE A 97 -13.07 10.07 1.15
N TRP A 98 -12.29 10.12 0.06
CA TRP A 98 -11.21 11.09 -0.09
C TRP A 98 -11.73 12.53 -0.06
N ILE A 99 -12.78 12.82 -0.84
CA ILE A 99 -13.42 14.14 -0.89
C ILE A 99 -14.03 14.50 0.48
N LEU A 100 -14.66 13.54 1.13
CA LEU A 100 -15.23 13.72 2.48
C LEU A 100 -14.17 14.21 3.47
N TRP A 101 -13.00 13.55 3.53
CA TRP A 101 -11.87 14.00 4.34
C TRP A 101 -11.36 15.37 3.91
N GLY A 102 -11.28 15.63 2.61
CA GLY A 102 -10.90 16.96 2.09
C GLY A 102 -11.86 18.06 2.51
N CYS A 103 -13.17 17.81 2.48
CA CYS A 103 -14.20 18.75 2.94
C CYS A 103 -14.17 18.96 4.47
N ILE A 104 -13.96 17.89 5.26
CA ILE A 104 -13.77 17.99 6.72
C ILE A 104 -12.56 18.87 7.05
N ILE A 105 -11.42 18.64 6.39
CA ILE A 105 -10.20 19.43 6.60
C ILE A 105 -10.44 20.89 6.16
N SER A 106 -11.11 21.12 5.03
CA SER A 106 -11.47 22.46 4.58
C SER A 106 -12.36 23.18 5.60
N ALA A 107 -13.36 22.52 6.15
CA ALA A 107 -14.22 23.06 7.19
C ALA A 107 -13.45 23.42 8.49
N ILE A 108 -12.48 22.59 8.87
CA ILE A 108 -11.59 22.88 10.00
C ILE A 108 -10.73 24.13 9.74
N LEU A 109 -10.31 24.37 8.50
CA LEU A 109 -9.46 25.51 8.13
C LEU A 109 -10.22 26.84 8.05
N VAL A 110 -11.55 26.82 7.87
CA VAL A 110 -12.40 28.03 7.86
C VAL A 110 -12.16 28.86 9.13
N GLY A 111 -11.87 30.14 8.96
CA GLY A 111 -11.61 31.08 10.03
C GLY A 111 -10.26 30.92 10.75
N ARG A 112 -9.56 29.80 10.58
CA ARG A 112 -8.32 29.51 11.31
C ARG A 112 -7.05 29.95 10.58
N THR A 113 -7.13 30.14 9.27
CA THR A 113 -5.98 30.47 8.41
C THR A 113 -5.78 31.99 8.23
N LYS A 114 -6.63 32.81 8.84
CA LYS A 114 -6.58 34.30 8.78
C LYS A 114 -6.50 34.78 7.31
N HIS A 115 -5.51 35.63 7.00
CA HIS A 115 -5.33 36.23 5.68
C HIS A 115 -4.97 35.21 4.56
N PHE A 116 -4.59 33.98 4.88
CA PHE A 116 -4.45 32.89 3.91
C PHE A 116 -5.78 32.24 3.54
N GLU A 117 -6.84 32.41 4.35
CA GLU A 117 -8.10 31.68 4.19
C GLU A 117 -8.65 31.73 2.76
N PRO A 118 -8.83 32.90 2.12
CA PRO A 118 -9.43 32.93 0.79
C PRO A 118 -8.66 32.16 -0.26
N TYR A 119 -7.32 32.28 -0.21
CA TYR A 119 -6.44 31.63 -1.18
C TYR A 119 -6.34 30.12 -0.96
N THR A 120 -6.17 29.71 0.31
CA THR A 120 -6.02 28.30 0.67
C THR A 120 -7.32 27.54 0.42
N LEU A 121 -8.47 28.07 0.84
CA LEU A 121 -9.75 27.43 0.65
C LEU A 121 -10.23 27.50 -0.80
N PHE A 122 -9.86 28.53 -1.57
CA PHE A 122 -10.05 28.53 -3.03
C PHE A 122 -9.40 27.30 -3.67
N VAL A 123 -8.13 27.05 -3.37
CA VAL A 123 -7.39 25.90 -3.94
C VAL A 123 -7.96 24.57 -3.46
N MET A 124 -8.22 24.44 -2.15
CA MET A 124 -8.78 23.21 -1.60
C MET A 124 -10.14 22.87 -2.20
N MET A 125 -11.04 23.85 -2.27
CA MET A 125 -12.40 23.64 -2.82
C MET A 125 -12.38 23.41 -4.33
N LEU A 126 -11.43 24.02 -5.05
CA LEU A 126 -11.22 23.72 -6.47
C LEU A 126 -10.84 22.25 -6.69
N VAL A 127 -9.92 21.73 -5.87
CA VAL A 127 -9.55 20.31 -5.90
C VAL A 127 -10.76 19.43 -5.59
N GLN A 128 -11.55 19.76 -4.54
CA GLN A 128 -12.75 18.99 -4.20
C GLN A 128 -13.79 19.01 -5.33
N ALA A 129 -14.00 20.17 -5.99
CA ALA A 129 -14.91 20.30 -7.12
C ALA A 129 -14.49 19.41 -8.29
N CYS A 130 -13.18 19.38 -8.62
CA CYS A 130 -12.66 18.50 -9.68
C CYS A 130 -12.84 17.02 -9.33
N LEU A 131 -12.55 16.61 -8.09
CA LEU A 131 -12.75 15.22 -7.66
C LEU A 131 -14.23 14.82 -7.64
N LEU A 132 -15.14 15.73 -7.26
CA LEU A 132 -16.60 15.50 -7.32
C LEU A 132 -17.10 15.28 -8.75
N ILE A 133 -16.49 15.90 -9.75
CA ILE A 133 -16.81 15.65 -11.16
C ILE A 133 -16.50 14.19 -11.53
N PHE A 134 -15.38 13.61 -11.05
CA PHE A 134 -15.12 12.18 -11.25
C PHE A 134 -16.17 11.29 -10.58
N VAL A 135 -16.61 11.64 -9.38
CA VAL A 135 -17.69 10.91 -8.71
C VAL A 135 -19.01 11.01 -9.50
N LEU A 136 -19.30 12.15 -10.12
CA LEU A 136 -20.51 12.30 -10.96
C LEU A 136 -20.43 11.44 -12.23
N ILE A 137 -19.26 11.34 -12.86
CA ILE A 137 -19.05 10.51 -14.05
C ILE A 137 -19.19 9.02 -13.68
N LEU A 138 -18.53 8.58 -12.64
CA LEU A 138 -18.58 7.21 -12.12
C LEU A 138 -19.94 6.87 -11.51
N ASN A 139 -20.59 7.82 -10.91
CA ASN A 139 -21.90 7.81 -10.25
C ASN A 139 -22.25 6.50 -9.52
N PRO A 140 -21.97 6.41 -8.19
CA PRO A 140 -22.22 5.20 -7.40
C PRO A 140 -23.71 4.86 -7.24
N PHE A 141 -24.61 5.73 -7.68
CA PHE A 141 -26.05 5.55 -7.60
C PHE A 141 -26.69 5.12 -8.93
N LYS A 142 -25.90 4.76 -9.95
CA LYS A 142 -26.44 4.27 -11.22
C LYS A 142 -27.30 3.03 -11.00
N PRO A 143 -28.49 2.94 -11.68
CA PRO A 143 -29.27 1.70 -11.66
C PRO A 143 -28.48 0.60 -12.37
N LEU A 144 -28.72 -0.64 -11.93
CA LEU A 144 -28.23 -1.81 -12.65
C LEU A 144 -29.15 -2.05 -13.85
N LEU A 145 -28.55 -2.12 -15.03
CA LEU A 145 -29.27 -2.35 -16.28
C LEU A 145 -28.96 -3.75 -16.82
N ASP A 146 -29.97 -4.40 -17.36
CA ASP A 146 -29.79 -5.61 -18.14
C ASP A 146 -29.02 -5.32 -19.42
N ALA A 147 -27.98 -6.11 -19.68
CA ALA A 147 -27.08 -5.88 -20.81
C ALA A 147 -27.77 -6.02 -22.19
N THR A 148 -28.87 -6.81 -22.25
CA THR A 148 -29.58 -7.12 -23.49
C THR A 148 -30.71 -6.13 -23.77
N THR A 149 -31.49 -5.80 -22.72
CA THR A 149 -32.70 -4.99 -22.84
C THR A 149 -32.47 -3.52 -22.48
N GLY A 150 -31.41 -3.19 -21.77
CA GLY A 150 -31.15 -1.86 -21.25
C GLY A 150 -32.11 -1.40 -20.14
N LEU A 151 -32.97 -2.30 -19.65
CA LEU A 151 -33.94 -2.00 -18.59
C LEU A 151 -33.34 -2.24 -17.21
N PRO A 152 -33.80 -1.49 -16.17
CA PRO A 152 -33.40 -1.75 -14.80
C PRO A 152 -33.79 -3.15 -14.33
N ILE A 153 -32.86 -3.85 -13.69
CA ILE A 153 -33.06 -5.18 -13.10
C ILE A 153 -32.76 -5.18 -11.63
N ILE A 154 -33.38 -6.13 -10.90
CA ILE A 154 -33.15 -6.37 -9.48
C ILE A 154 -32.73 -7.82 -9.32
N PRO A 155 -31.43 -8.11 -9.25
CA PRO A 155 -30.95 -9.48 -8.98
C PRO A 155 -31.37 -9.96 -7.59
N GLN A 156 -31.47 -11.27 -7.42
CA GLN A 156 -31.75 -11.87 -6.11
C GLN A 156 -30.61 -11.66 -5.11
N ASP A 157 -29.37 -11.64 -5.61
CA ASP A 157 -28.16 -11.36 -4.84
C ASP A 157 -27.17 -10.53 -5.63
N GLY A 158 -26.19 -9.93 -4.96
CA GLY A 158 -25.10 -9.22 -5.59
C GLY A 158 -23.91 -10.14 -5.90
N LYS A 159 -22.91 -9.58 -6.63
CA LYS A 159 -21.69 -10.31 -7.04
C LYS A 159 -20.70 -10.56 -5.89
N GLY A 160 -20.98 -10.00 -4.71
CA GLY A 160 -20.12 -10.08 -3.53
C GLY A 160 -18.90 -9.15 -3.57
N LEU A 161 -18.25 -9.04 -2.44
CA LEU A 161 -16.94 -8.37 -2.32
C LEU A 161 -15.85 -9.36 -2.80
N ASN A 162 -14.80 -8.87 -3.43
CA ASN A 162 -13.65 -9.71 -3.78
C ASN A 162 -13.10 -10.37 -2.49
N PRO A 163 -12.93 -11.69 -2.43
CA PRO A 163 -12.44 -12.40 -1.24
C PRO A 163 -11.10 -11.88 -0.70
N LEU A 164 -10.19 -11.37 -1.54
CA LEU A 164 -8.97 -10.68 -1.10
C LEU A 164 -9.24 -9.50 -0.18
N LEU A 165 -10.43 -8.90 -0.27
CA LEU A 165 -10.87 -7.77 0.54
C LEU A 165 -11.58 -8.21 1.83
N HIS A 166 -11.80 -9.53 2.05
CA HIS A 166 -12.37 -10.09 3.28
C HIS A 166 -11.31 -10.15 4.39
N ASN A 167 -10.68 -9.01 4.67
CA ASN A 167 -9.65 -8.88 5.69
C ASN A 167 -9.90 -7.63 6.54
N PHE A 168 -9.62 -7.72 7.84
CA PHE A 168 -9.81 -6.61 8.78
C PHE A 168 -9.05 -5.34 8.36
N TRP A 169 -7.82 -5.50 7.85
CA TRP A 169 -6.97 -4.37 7.47
C TRP A 169 -7.53 -3.60 6.27
N MET A 170 -8.25 -4.26 5.38
CA MET A 170 -8.98 -3.62 4.29
C MET A 170 -10.07 -2.67 4.79
N ILE A 171 -10.68 -2.93 5.94
CA ILE A 171 -11.71 -2.04 6.51
C ILE A 171 -11.10 -0.69 6.88
N ILE A 172 -9.89 -0.68 7.46
CA ILE A 172 -9.28 0.53 8.04
C ILE A 172 -8.20 1.18 7.17
N HIS A 173 -7.49 0.40 6.34
CA HIS A 173 -6.38 0.92 5.51
C HIS A 173 -6.82 2.02 4.53
N PRO A 174 -7.83 1.83 3.63
CA PRO A 174 -8.20 2.84 2.65
C PRO A 174 -8.71 4.15 3.27
N PRO A 175 -9.57 4.15 4.31
CA PRO A 175 -9.95 5.40 4.99
C PRO A 175 -8.75 6.20 5.51
N ILE A 176 -7.77 5.53 6.13
CA ILE A 176 -6.56 6.17 6.67
C ILE A 176 -5.66 6.70 5.55
N LEU A 177 -5.52 5.96 4.45
CA LEU A 177 -4.78 6.41 3.26
C LEU A 177 -5.36 7.71 2.71
N PHE A 178 -6.70 7.77 2.57
CA PHE A 178 -7.37 8.95 2.05
C PHE A 178 -7.33 10.14 3.00
N ILE A 179 -7.22 9.94 4.33
CA ILE A 179 -6.87 11.03 5.26
C ILE A 179 -5.50 11.60 4.89
N GLY A 180 -4.49 10.75 4.65
CA GLY A 180 -3.14 11.14 4.25
C GLY A 180 -3.13 11.96 2.94
N TYR A 181 -3.86 11.50 1.94
CA TYR A 181 -4.02 12.19 0.65
C TYR A 181 -4.74 13.53 0.78
N ALA A 182 -5.84 13.58 1.54
CA ALA A 182 -6.58 14.81 1.80
C ALA A 182 -5.75 15.84 2.59
N LEU A 183 -4.99 15.39 3.59
CA LEU A 183 -4.06 16.24 4.35
C LEU A 183 -2.93 16.79 3.47
N SER A 184 -2.47 16.05 2.48
CA SER A 184 -1.42 16.49 1.54
C SER A 184 -1.85 17.66 0.67
N THR A 185 -3.16 17.87 0.47
CA THR A 185 -3.69 19.05 -0.22
C THR A 185 -3.41 20.35 0.57
N VAL A 186 -3.27 20.28 1.90
CA VAL A 186 -3.10 21.48 2.74
C VAL A 186 -1.77 22.18 2.49
N PRO A 187 -0.57 21.54 2.61
CA PRO A 187 0.69 22.20 2.29
C PRO A 187 0.76 22.66 0.84
N PHE A 188 0.16 21.94 -0.11
CA PHE A 188 0.00 22.38 -1.50
C PHE A 188 -0.77 23.68 -1.59
N ALA A 189 -1.96 23.76 -0.99
CA ALA A 189 -2.81 24.95 -1.01
C ALA A 189 -2.14 26.15 -0.34
N PHE A 190 -1.40 25.93 0.75
CA PHE A 190 -0.60 26.99 1.38
C PHE A 190 0.56 27.46 0.51
N ALA A 191 1.23 26.56 -0.21
CA ALA A 191 2.31 26.92 -1.12
C ALA A 191 1.80 27.75 -2.30
N VAL A 192 0.68 27.34 -2.94
CA VAL A 192 -0.01 28.15 -3.96
C VAL A 192 -0.40 29.52 -3.40
N SER A 193 -0.98 29.56 -2.21
CA SER A 193 -1.33 30.81 -1.54
C SER A 193 -0.13 31.71 -1.28
N ALA A 194 0.99 31.14 -0.84
CA ALA A 194 2.24 31.84 -0.58
C ALA A 194 2.84 32.46 -1.85
N LEU A 195 2.83 31.72 -2.96
CA LEU A 195 3.29 32.19 -4.27
C LEU A 195 2.41 33.33 -4.81
N ILE A 196 1.10 33.25 -4.71
CA ILE A 196 0.17 34.29 -5.15
C ILE A 196 0.34 35.55 -4.29
N ARG A 197 0.44 35.40 -2.97
CA ARG A 197 0.55 36.50 -2.01
C ARG A 197 1.95 37.08 -1.85
N ARG A 198 2.97 36.40 -2.36
CA ARG A 198 4.40 36.70 -2.11
C ARG A 198 4.77 36.66 -0.61
N ASP A 199 4.09 35.80 0.17
CA ASP A 199 4.37 35.57 1.58
C ASP A 199 5.13 34.24 1.72
N TYR A 200 6.44 34.30 1.55
CA TYR A 200 7.30 33.13 1.46
C TYR A 200 7.78 32.57 2.81
N ASP A 201 7.41 33.18 3.92
CA ASP A 201 7.90 32.80 5.25
C ASP A 201 6.79 32.33 6.19
N THR A 202 5.66 33.04 6.26
CA THR A 202 4.64 32.77 7.27
C THR A 202 3.81 31.51 6.98
N TRP A 203 3.72 31.11 5.71
CA TRP A 203 2.99 29.91 5.31
C TRP A 203 3.52 28.63 5.98
N VAL A 204 4.86 28.52 6.17
CA VAL A 204 5.50 27.35 6.78
C VAL A 204 5.00 27.11 8.20
N THR A 205 4.86 28.18 9.00
CA THR A 205 4.37 28.07 10.38
C THR A 205 2.95 27.51 10.44
N ARG A 206 2.14 27.82 9.42
CA ARG A 206 0.74 27.35 9.33
C ARG A 206 0.62 25.96 8.74
N ALA A 207 1.41 25.67 7.69
CA ALA A 207 1.34 24.40 6.96
C ALA A 207 2.07 23.26 7.68
N LEU A 208 3.17 23.51 8.42
CA LEU A 208 4.00 22.48 9.02
C LEU A 208 3.23 21.47 9.91
N PRO A 209 2.29 21.86 10.79
CA PRO A 209 1.51 20.87 11.53
C PRO A 209 0.69 19.94 10.63
N TRP A 210 0.12 20.46 9.55
CA TRP A 210 -0.65 19.68 8.58
C TRP A 210 0.24 18.75 7.74
N THR A 211 1.45 19.22 7.40
CA THR A 211 2.46 18.40 6.71
C THR A 211 2.89 17.20 7.58
N ILE A 212 3.11 17.42 8.89
CA ILE A 212 3.42 16.33 9.83
C ILE A 212 2.23 15.38 9.98
N ALA A 213 0.99 15.92 10.07
CA ALA A 213 -0.20 15.08 10.11
C ALA A 213 -0.33 14.21 8.85
N ALA A 214 -0.15 14.80 7.65
CA ALA A 214 -0.14 14.05 6.39
C ALA A 214 0.91 12.93 6.40
N TRP A 215 2.13 13.23 6.88
CA TRP A 215 3.20 12.26 7.00
C TRP A 215 2.85 11.10 7.96
N CYS A 216 2.25 11.38 9.10
CA CYS A 216 1.84 10.35 10.06
C CYS A 216 0.74 9.46 9.49
N PHE A 217 -0.32 10.05 8.91
CA PHE A 217 -1.44 9.27 8.39
C PHE A 217 -1.05 8.46 7.15
N LEU A 218 -0.29 9.06 6.22
CA LEU A 218 0.14 8.34 5.02
C LEU A 218 1.16 7.24 5.38
N GLY A 219 2.13 7.51 6.27
CA GLY A 219 3.07 6.49 6.74
C GLY A 219 2.39 5.35 7.50
N PHE A 220 1.39 5.65 8.32
CA PHE A 220 0.60 4.62 8.99
C PHE A 220 -0.27 3.83 8.01
N ALA A 221 -0.83 4.48 6.98
CA ALA A 221 -1.55 3.79 5.91
C ALA A 221 -0.64 2.81 5.14
N LEU A 222 0.59 3.21 4.81
CA LEU A 222 1.57 2.31 4.16
C LEU A 222 1.86 1.08 5.02
N LEU A 223 1.97 1.25 6.36
CA LEU A 223 2.10 0.11 7.29
C LEU A 223 0.90 -0.83 7.19
N LEU A 224 -0.32 -0.27 7.27
CA LEU A 224 -1.55 -1.08 7.25
C LEU A 224 -1.72 -1.81 5.91
N GLY A 225 -1.38 -1.17 4.79
CA GLY A 225 -1.38 -1.78 3.46
C GLY A 225 -0.35 -2.91 3.34
N GLY A 226 0.87 -2.68 3.85
CA GLY A 226 1.91 -3.70 3.88
C GLY A 226 1.55 -4.90 4.77
N TYR A 227 0.90 -4.66 5.91
CA TYR A 227 0.43 -5.73 6.78
C TYR A 227 -0.72 -6.53 6.14
N TRP A 228 -1.65 -5.84 5.48
CA TRP A 228 -2.70 -6.49 4.69
C TRP A 228 -2.12 -7.35 3.56
N ALA A 229 -1.17 -6.82 2.78
CA ALA A 229 -0.48 -7.57 1.74
C ALA A 229 0.22 -8.81 2.30
N TYR A 230 0.85 -8.71 3.47
CA TYR A 230 1.54 -9.79 4.16
C TYR A 230 0.61 -10.94 4.55
N GLU A 231 -0.62 -10.63 4.99
CA GLU A 231 -1.61 -11.63 5.38
C GLU A 231 -2.42 -12.22 4.22
N THR A 232 -2.56 -11.50 3.10
CA THR A 232 -3.53 -11.88 2.06
C THR A 232 -2.94 -12.19 0.70
N LEU A 233 -1.73 -11.71 0.42
CA LEU A 233 -1.14 -11.88 -0.89
C LEU A 233 -0.04 -12.95 -0.82
N GLY A 234 -0.20 -14.00 -1.63
CA GLY A 234 0.65 -15.18 -1.61
C GLY A 234 2.10 -14.98 -2.09
N TRP A 235 2.55 -13.74 -2.35
CA TRP A 235 3.93 -13.47 -2.80
C TRP A 235 4.98 -13.44 -1.67
N GLY A 236 4.61 -13.82 -0.46
CA GLY A 236 5.57 -14.06 0.61
C GLY A 236 6.17 -12.82 1.27
N GLY A 237 5.58 -11.62 1.16
CA GLY A 237 6.16 -10.41 1.73
C GLY A 237 5.15 -9.30 2.03
N TYR A 238 5.59 -8.34 2.86
CA TYR A 238 4.81 -7.14 3.19
C TYR A 238 4.99 -6.00 2.17
N TRP A 239 5.89 -6.14 1.20
CA TRP A 239 6.18 -5.17 0.14
C TRP A 239 6.68 -5.89 -1.11
N GLY A 240 5.87 -5.87 -2.16
CA GLY A 240 6.15 -6.54 -3.42
C GLY A 240 6.83 -5.64 -4.47
N TRP A 241 7.11 -4.36 -4.17
CA TRP A 241 7.48 -3.35 -5.16
C TRP A 241 6.45 -3.21 -6.28
N ASP A 242 5.20 -3.56 -5.98
CA ASP A 242 4.07 -3.36 -6.88
C ASP A 242 3.97 -1.89 -7.30
N PRO A 243 3.68 -1.58 -8.58
CA PRO A 243 3.60 -0.20 -9.04
C PRO A 243 2.61 0.68 -8.26
N VAL A 244 1.52 0.11 -7.72
CA VAL A 244 0.55 0.86 -6.91
C VAL A 244 1.08 1.13 -5.50
N GLU A 245 1.75 0.15 -4.89
CA GLU A 245 2.49 0.34 -3.62
C GLU A 245 3.50 1.48 -3.75
N ASN A 246 4.35 1.40 -4.77
CA ASN A 246 5.38 2.40 -5.06
C ASN A 246 4.78 3.80 -5.29
N SER A 247 3.65 3.88 -6.00
CA SER A 247 2.98 5.13 -6.30
C SER A 247 2.50 5.87 -5.05
N SER A 248 2.15 5.13 -3.99
CA SER A 248 1.77 5.71 -2.69
C SER A 248 2.97 6.05 -1.80
N LEU A 249 4.09 5.35 -1.98
CA LEU A 249 5.34 5.59 -1.27
C LEU A 249 6.01 6.91 -1.70
N VAL A 250 6.02 7.23 -2.99
CA VAL A 250 6.67 8.45 -3.53
C VAL A 250 6.16 9.73 -2.86
N PRO A 251 4.85 10.02 -2.73
CA PRO A 251 4.35 11.17 -1.99
C PRO A 251 4.81 11.20 -0.52
N TRP A 252 4.90 10.06 0.16
CA TRP A 252 5.38 9.98 1.54
C TRP A 252 6.86 10.33 1.67
N ILE A 253 7.69 9.90 0.71
CA ILE A 253 9.10 10.28 0.64
C ILE A 253 9.22 11.80 0.40
N ILE A 254 8.43 12.39 -0.50
CA ILE A 254 8.39 13.84 -0.74
C ILE A 254 7.92 14.60 0.50
N LEU A 255 6.90 14.10 1.21
CA LEU A 255 6.47 14.66 2.51
C LEU A 255 7.62 14.69 3.51
N THR A 256 8.43 13.63 3.55
CA THR A 256 9.59 13.55 4.45
C THR A 256 10.62 14.64 4.10
N ALA A 257 10.94 14.81 2.82
CA ALA A 257 11.83 15.88 2.36
C ALA A 257 11.27 17.28 2.68
N LEU A 258 10.00 17.51 2.37
CA LEU A 258 9.29 18.76 2.63
C LEU A 258 9.28 19.12 4.12
N MET A 259 8.94 18.16 4.98
CA MET A 259 8.90 18.36 6.44
C MET A 259 10.27 18.82 6.98
N HIS A 260 11.36 18.18 6.54
CA HIS A 260 12.71 18.55 6.93
C HIS A 260 13.09 19.93 6.37
N GLY A 261 12.77 20.20 5.11
CA GLY A 261 12.99 21.51 4.50
C GLY A 261 12.23 22.65 5.20
N MET A 262 10.97 22.43 5.56
CA MET A 262 10.17 23.39 6.31
C MET A 262 10.71 23.64 7.73
N MET A 263 11.28 22.61 8.40
CA MET A 263 11.95 22.79 9.68
C MET A 263 13.22 23.64 9.55
N LEU A 264 14.01 23.43 8.49
CA LEU A 264 15.20 24.25 8.20
C LEU A 264 14.78 25.68 7.84
N GLN A 265 13.78 25.87 7.00
CA GLN A 265 13.27 27.21 6.67
C GLN A 265 12.79 27.95 7.91
N ARG A 266 12.04 27.27 8.80
CA ARG A 266 11.54 27.89 10.03
C ARG A 266 12.66 28.30 10.99
N SER A 267 13.75 27.52 11.06
CA SER A 267 14.86 27.79 11.99
C SER A 267 15.89 28.77 11.43
N GLN A 268 16.21 28.70 10.14
CA GLN A 268 17.28 29.45 9.50
C GLN A 268 16.79 30.41 8.41
N GLY A 269 15.56 30.28 7.92
CA GLY A 269 15.01 31.02 6.79
C GLY A 269 15.57 30.58 5.43
N ALA A 270 16.20 29.39 5.37
CA ALA A 270 16.78 28.82 4.14
C ALA A 270 15.77 27.91 3.40
N LEU A 271 16.10 27.48 2.19
CA LEU A 271 15.33 26.53 1.36
C LEU A 271 13.91 26.96 0.97
N ARG A 272 13.62 28.27 0.91
CA ARG A 272 12.27 28.76 0.55
C ARG A 272 11.80 28.25 -0.81
N LYS A 273 12.67 28.30 -1.84
CA LYS A 273 12.38 27.81 -3.20
C LYS A 273 12.10 26.31 -3.20
N THR A 274 12.99 25.54 -2.55
CA THR A 274 12.90 24.09 -2.46
C THR A 274 11.59 23.66 -1.77
N ASN A 275 11.23 24.29 -0.66
CA ASN A 275 10.03 23.94 0.09
C ASN A 275 8.73 24.25 -0.67
N LEU A 276 8.69 25.38 -1.38
CA LEU A 276 7.55 25.70 -2.24
C LEU A 276 7.43 24.71 -3.39
N PHE A 277 8.54 24.37 -4.03
CA PHE A 277 8.57 23.36 -5.10
C PHE A 277 8.13 21.99 -4.58
N LEU A 278 8.68 21.51 -3.45
CA LEU A 278 8.30 20.22 -2.86
C LEU A 278 6.83 20.17 -2.43
N ALA A 279 6.28 21.27 -1.91
CA ALA A 279 4.86 21.33 -1.53
C ALA A 279 3.93 21.27 -2.75
N LEU A 280 4.36 21.85 -3.90
CA LEU A 280 3.64 21.69 -5.16
C LEU A 280 3.78 20.26 -5.70
N ALA A 281 5.00 19.73 -5.75
CA ALA A 281 5.28 18.37 -6.22
C ALA A 281 4.55 17.31 -5.40
N LEU A 282 4.37 17.52 -4.10
CA LEU A 282 3.66 16.61 -3.21
C LEU A 282 2.26 16.28 -3.73
N TYR A 283 1.45 17.30 -4.01
CA TYR A 283 0.07 17.03 -4.44
C TYR A 283 0.00 16.54 -5.88
N VAL A 284 0.93 16.99 -6.73
CA VAL A 284 1.08 16.45 -8.09
C VAL A 284 1.35 14.94 -8.02
N THR A 285 2.25 14.48 -7.15
CA THR A 285 2.56 13.04 -7.01
C THR A 285 1.45 12.26 -6.34
N VAL A 286 0.69 12.83 -5.40
CA VAL A 286 -0.54 12.21 -4.86
C VAL A 286 -1.56 11.98 -5.97
N PHE A 287 -1.78 12.97 -6.83
CA PHE A 287 -2.73 12.82 -7.92
C PHE A 287 -2.17 11.92 -9.03
N TYR A 288 -0.85 11.93 -9.27
CA TYR A 288 -0.19 10.99 -10.18
C TYR A 288 -0.36 9.54 -9.70
N ALA A 289 -0.18 9.27 -8.41
CA ALA A 289 -0.47 7.96 -7.82
C ALA A 289 -1.92 7.52 -8.06
N THR A 290 -2.87 8.46 -7.92
CA THR A 290 -4.28 8.23 -8.22
C THR A 290 -4.51 7.94 -9.71
N PHE A 291 -3.85 8.67 -10.62
CA PHE A 291 -3.88 8.40 -12.05
C PHE A 291 -3.36 6.99 -12.35
N LEU A 292 -2.20 6.62 -11.84
CA LEU A 292 -1.60 5.30 -12.06
C LEU A 292 -2.52 4.16 -11.62
N THR A 293 -3.15 4.30 -10.45
CA THR A 293 -4.04 3.28 -9.88
C THR A 293 -5.36 3.15 -10.64
N ARG A 294 -5.88 4.25 -11.22
CA ARG A 294 -7.29 4.33 -11.70
C ARG A 294 -7.44 4.51 -13.20
N SER A 295 -6.35 4.71 -13.93
CA SER A 295 -6.38 4.91 -15.37
C SER A 295 -6.46 3.62 -16.18
N GLY A 296 -6.29 2.47 -15.56
CA GLY A 296 -6.14 1.17 -16.23
C GLY A 296 -4.75 0.92 -16.83
N VAL A 297 -3.81 1.87 -16.73
CA VAL A 297 -2.43 1.69 -17.25
C VAL A 297 -1.74 0.50 -16.59
N TYR A 298 -2.09 0.19 -15.35
CA TYR A 298 -1.50 -0.91 -14.58
C TYR A 298 -2.35 -2.19 -14.55
N ALA A 299 -3.40 -2.29 -15.37
CA ALA A 299 -4.30 -3.45 -15.35
C ALA A 299 -3.56 -4.79 -15.49
N ASN A 300 -2.46 -4.81 -16.26
CA ASN A 300 -1.64 -5.99 -16.50
C ASN A 300 -0.37 -6.07 -15.60
N PHE A 301 -0.14 -5.08 -14.73
CA PHE A 301 1.10 -4.96 -13.94
C PHE A 301 0.87 -4.94 -12.43
N SER A 302 -0.38 -4.80 -11.97
CA SER A 302 -0.70 -4.71 -10.56
C SER A 302 -2.07 -5.28 -10.25
N VAL A 303 -2.14 -6.08 -9.20
CA VAL A 303 -3.41 -6.59 -8.64
C VAL A 303 -4.26 -5.52 -7.98
N HIS A 304 -3.68 -4.35 -7.70
CA HIS A 304 -4.32 -3.22 -7.03
C HIS A 304 -4.90 -2.19 -8.02
N SER A 305 -4.77 -2.41 -9.35
CA SER A 305 -5.26 -1.44 -10.33
C SER A 305 -6.74 -1.61 -10.59
N PHE A 306 -7.39 -0.46 -10.90
CA PHE A 306 -8.77 -0.43 -11.35
C PHE A 306 -8.80 -0.19 -12.85
N VAL A 307 -9.67 -0.89 -13.55
CA VAL A 307 -10.01 -0.54 -14.94
C VAL A 307 -11.10 0.52 -14.88
N ALA A 308 -10.79 1.72 -15.33
CA ALA A 308 -11.72 2.85 -15.26
C ALA A 308 -12.31 3.16 -16.63
N GLU A 309 -13.54 2.77 -16.83
CA GLU A 309 -14.31 3.25 -17.97
C GLU A 309 -14.74 4.71 -17.77
N GLY A 310 -14.41 5.57 -18.74
CA GLY A 310 -14.95 6.92 -18.84
C GLY A 310 -14.23 8.05 -18.09
N ILE A 311 -13.27 7.79 -17.19
CA ILE A 311 -12.57 8.87 -16.45
C ILE A 311 -11.11 9.12 -16.89
N PHE A 312 -10.54 8.30 -17.78
CA PHE A 312 -9.15 8.40 -18.20
C PHE A 312 -8.78 9.82 -18.69
N THR A 313 -9.52 10.36 -19.65
CA THR A 313 -9.27 11.70 -20.18
C THR A 313 -9.36 12.78 -19.10
N GLY A 314 -10.33 12.66 -18.18
CA GLY A 314 -10.47 13.57 -17.05
C GLY A 314 -9.28 13.51 -16.10
N LEU A 315 -8.79 12.30 -15.77
CA LEU A 315 -7.61 12.10 -14.94
C LEU A 315 -6.35 12.72 -15.56
N VAL A 316 -6.12 12.48 -16.87
CA VAL A 316 -5.00 13.07 -17.61
C VAL A 316 -5.12 14.59 -17.64
N THR A 317 -6.30 15.12 -17.98
CA THR A 317 -6.53 16.57 -18.08
C THR A 317 -6.26 17.26 -16.73
N PHE A 318 -6.78 16.71 -15.64
CA PHE A 318 -6.56 17.30 -14.32
C PHE A 318 -5.10 17.16 -13.86
N LEU A 319 -4.43 16.03 -14.12
CA LEU A 319 -3.02 15.85 -13.82
C LEU A 319 -2.15 16.86 -14.57
N VAL A 320 -2.37 17.02 -15.89
CA VAL A 320 -1.62 17.99 -16.70
C VAL A 320 -1.91 19.42 -16.24
N ALA A 321 -3.15 19.78 -15.98
CA ALA A 321 -3.51 21.11 -15.47
C ALA A 321 -2.85 21.38 -14.11
N LEU A 322 -2.84 20.41 -13.22
CA LEU A 322 -2.20 20.50 -11.91
C LEU A 322 -0.68 20.66 -12.04
N PHE A 323 -0.04 19.86 -12.90
CA PHE A 323 1.41 19.89 -13.14
C PHE A 323 1.83 21.23 -13.79
N VAL A 324 1.21 21.57 -14.92
CA VAL A 324 1.54 22.81 -15.67
C VAL A 324 1.20 24.05 -14.84
N GLY A 325 0.05 24.06 -14.16
CA GLY A 325 -0.34 25.15 -13.27
C GLY A 325 0.62 25.34 -12.11
N SER A 326 1.06 24.25 -11.49
CA SER A 326 2.04 24.28 -10.39
C SER A 326 3.42 24.79 -10.84
N LEU A 327 3.95 24.24 -11.94
CA LEU A 327 5.23 24.66 -12.50
C LEU A 327 5.16 26.10 -13.02
N GLY A 328 4.10 26.45 -13.75
CA GLY A 328 3.89 27.79 -14.26
C GLY A 328 3.87 28.83 -13.15
N LEU A 329 3.11 28.59 -12.07
CA LEU A 329 3.07 29.47 -10.91
C LEU A 329 4.43 29.58 -10.19
N PHE A 330 5.13 28.43 -10.03
CA PHE A 330 6.45 28.41 -9.42
C PHE A 330 7.46 29.21 -10.22
N PHE A 331 7.62 28.93 -11.52
CA PHE A 331 8.58 29.62 -12.37
C PHE A 331 8.27 31.11 -12.58
N TRP A 332 6.98 31.49 -12.62
CA TRP A 332 6.55 32.87 -12.61
C TRP A 332 7.04 33.63 -11.37
N ARG A 333 7.11 32.97 -10.20
CA ARG A 333 7.48 33.59 -8.91
C ARG A 333 8.90 33.30 -8.44
N VAL A 334 9.62 32.34 -9.06
CA VAL A 334 10.91 31.85 -8.55
C VAL A 334 11.96 32.94 -8.35
N ARG A 335 11.90 33.99 -9.17
CA ARG A 335 12.83 35.15 -9.08
C ARG A 335 12.49 36.06 -7.89
N ASP A 336 11.23 36.14 -7.49
CA ASP A 336 10.76 36.96 -6.38
C ASP A 336 11.07 36.31 -5.01
N ILE A 337 11.38 35.01 -4.97
CA ILE A 337 11.60 34.26 -3.73
C ILE A 337 12.99 34.54 -3.19
N PRO A 338 13.10 35.19 -2.00
CA PRO A 338 14.40 35.56 -1.44
C PRO A 338 15.21 34.33 -1.07
N ALA A 339 16.49 34.31 -1.48
CA ALA A 339 17.43 33.31 -1.08
C ALA A 339 18.17 33.74 0.21
N LYS A 340 18.41 32.76 1.07
CA LYS A 340 19.29 32.95 2.22
C LYS A 340 20.39 31.88 2.18
N PRO A 341 21.68 32.29 2.30
CA PRO A 341 22.76 31.34 2.27
C PRO A 341 22.73 30.40 3.47
N LEU A 342 23.16 29.19 3.25
CA LEU A 342 23.40 28.15 4.25
C LEU A 342 24.76 28.38 4.91
N SER A 343 25.08 27.59 5.93
CA SER A 343 26.42 27.59 6.54
C SER A 343 27.49 27.12 5.54
N ASP A 344 28.62 27.80 5.53
CA ASP A 344 29.78 27.40 4.71
C ASP A 344 30.53 26.19 5.29
N LYS A 345 30.18 25.78 6.51
CA LYS A 345 30.79 24.62 7.18
C LYS A 345 30.10 23.34 6.84
N PHE A 346 30.86 22.37 6.29
CA PHE A 346 30.34 21.05 5.96
C PHE A 346 29.76 20.33 7.18
N PHE A 347 30.48 20.28 8.31
CA PHE A 347 29.98 19.69 9.56
C PHE A 347 29.03 20.63 10.32
N SER A 348 27.97 21.02 9.67
CA SER A 348 26.87 21.79 10.26
C SER A 348 25.55 21.05 10.11
N ARG A 349 24.61 21.35 10.99
CA ARG A 349 23.25 20.79 10.88
C ARG A 349 22.57 21.23 9.58
N ASP A 350 22.83 22.44 9.12
CA ASP A 350 22.30 22.99 7.86
C ASP A 350 22.70 22.11 6.67
N SER A 351 24.00 21.80 6.54
CA SER A 351 24.52 20.96 5.44
C SER A 351 23.96 19.55 5.48
N PHE A 352 23.85 18.94 6.67
CA PHE A 352 23.30 17.60 6.81
C PHE A 352 21.80 17.54 6.54
N PHE A 353 21.04 18.59 6.85
CA PHE A 353 19.64 18.70 6.39
C PHE A 353 19.52 18.71 4.88
N VAL A 354 20.39 19.49 4.20
CA VAL A 354 20.38 19.56 2.72
C VAL A 354 20.76 18.23 2.11
N LEU A 355 21.82 17.57 2.61
CA LEU A 355 22.22 16.25 2.13
C LEU A 355 21.11 15.21 2.35
N ALA A 356 20.45 15.22 3.52
CA ALA A 356 19.33 14.32 3.80
C ALA A 356 18.15 14.58 2.85
N ILE A 357 17.75 15.83 2.65
CA ILE A 357 16.69 16.21 1.72
C ILE A 357 17.03 15.76 0.30
N LEU A 358 18.29 15.99 -0.15
CA LEU A 358 18.73 15.56 -1.47
C LEU A 358 18.69 14.04 -1.63
N SER A 359 19.21 13.28 -0.65
CA SER A 359 19.17 11.81 -0.67
C SER A 359 17.74 11.28 -0.71
N ILE A 360 16.82 11.88 0.07
CA ILE A 360 15.41 11.54 0.07
C ILE A 360 14.76 11.86 -1.28
N ILE A 361 15.08 13.02 -1.90
CA ILE A 361 14.57 13.37 -3.23
C ILE A 361 15.09 12.40 -4.30
N VAL A 362 16.37 12.03 -4.26
CA VAL A 362 16.93 11.05 -5.18
C VAL A 362 16.22 9.71 -5.05
N THR A 363 15.94 9.26 -3.81
CA THR A 363 15.15 8.04 -3.58
C THR A 363 13.75 8.16 -4.20
N ALA A 364 13.07 9.29 -4.00
CA ALA A 364 11.74 9.53 -4.60
C ALA A 364 11.78 9.51 -6.13
N LEU A 365 12.85 10.06 -6.74
CA LEU A 365 13.03 10.05 -8.19
C LEU A 365 13.30 8.64 -8.73
N VAL A 366 14.19 7.86 -8.09
CA VAL A 366 14.47 6.47 -8.49
C VAL A 366 13.22 5.63 -8.47
N VAL A 367 12.49 5.64 -7.35
CA VAL A 367 11.23 4.88 -7.22
C VAL A 367 10.18 5.42 -8.20
N GLY A 368 10.00 6.74 -8.30
CA GLY A 368 9.00 7.37 -9.14
C GLY A 368 9.22 7.14 -10.64
N ILE A 369 10.46 7.26 -11.12
CA ILE A 369 10.82 7.00 -12.52
C ILE A 369 10.62 5.52 -12.83
N GLY A 370 11.15 4.62 -11.99
CA GLY A 370 10.98 3.18 -12.18
C GLY A 370 9.51 2.77 -12.26
N THR A 371 8.70 3.31 -11.34
CA THR A 371 7.25 3.07 -11.32
C THR A 371 6.53 3.65 -12.55
N SER A 372 7.07 4.69 -13.17
CA SER A 372 6.44 5.33 -14.34
C SER A 372 6.69 4.60 -15.67
N MET A 373 7.51 3.54 -15.69
CA MET A 373 7.87 2.85 -16.94
C MET A 373 6.67 2.37 -17.77
N PRO A 374 5.59 1.81 -17.20
CA PRO A 374 4.40 1.44 -17.99
C PRO A 374 3.74 2.63 -18.71
N VAL A 375 3.80 3.84 -18.12
CA VAL A 375 3.28 5.07 -18.75
C VAL A 375 4.22 5.57 -19.84
N VAL A 376 5.51 5.58 -19.56
CA VAL A 376 6.54 6.07 -20.48
C VAL A 376 6.66 5.15 -21.71
N SER A 377 6.66 3.85 -21.48
CA SER A 377 6.72 2.83 -22.54
C SER A 377 5.44 2.74 -23.39
N ALA A 378 4.32 3.24 -22.88
CA ALA A 378 3.08 3.35 -23.67
C ALA A 378 3.12 4.46 -24.75
N ILE A 379 4.11 5.36 -24.69
CA ILE A 379 4.26 6.39 -25.71
C ILE A 379 4.75 5.74 -27.01
N PRO A 380 4.06 5.95 -28.15
CA PRO A 380 4.42 5.31 -29.42
C PRO A 380 5.89 5.50 -29.81
N GLY A 381 6.60 4.39 -30.08
CA GLY A 381 8.02 4.35 -30.44
C GLY A 381 9.01 4.49 -29.27
N VAL A 382 8.56 4.96 -28.09
CA VAL A 382 9.46 5.13 -26.94
C VAL A 382 9.71 3.78 -26.24
N GLY A 383 8.68 2.95 -26.12
CA GLY A 383 8.80 1.66 -25.43
C GLY A 383 9.86 0.75 -26.05
N HIS A 384 9.80 0.52 -27.36
CA HIS A 384 10.78 -0.29 -28.06
C HIS A 384 12.20 0.29 -28.02
N THR A 385 12.32 1.63 -28.08
CA THR A 385 13.63 2.30 -28.00
C THR A 385 14.26 2.13 -26.61
N LEU A 386 13.46 2.37 -25.55
CA LEU A 386 13.92 2.18 -24.17
C LEU A 386 14.28 0.75 -23.87
N GLN A 387 13.49 -0.19 -24.36
CA GLN A 387 13.73 -1.63 -24.22
C GLN A 387 15.06 -2.03 -24.85
N GLY A 388 15.35 -1.61 -26.09
CA GLY A 388 16.63 -1.89 -26.75
C GLY A 388 17.81 -1.26 -25.99
N TRP A 389 17.62 -0.08 -25.40
CA TRP A 389 18.66 0.59 -24.63
C TRP A 389 18.85 -0.04 -23.24
N MET A 390 17.78 -0.41 -22.58
CA MET A 390 17.81 -1.04 -21.24
C MET A 390 18.20 -2.52 -21.31
N GLY A 391 17.82 -3.24 -22.37
CA GLY A 391 18.24 -4.62 -22.59
C GLY A 391 19.76 -4.76 -22.57
N ASN A 392 20.45 -3.86 -23.28
CA ASN A 392 21.91 -3.82 -23.30
C ASN A 392 22.56 -3.38 -21.97
N ALA A 393 21.82 -2.64 -21.12
CA ALA A 393 22.30 -2.16 -19.82
C ALA A 393 22.06 -3.13 -18.67
N PHE A 394 21.18 -4.11 -18.86
CA PHE A 394 20.76 -5.08 -17.83
C PHE A 394 21.03 -6.54 -18.22
N GLU A 395 21.82 -6.76 -19.27
CA GLU A 395 22.36 -8.07 -19.63
C GLU A 395 23.63 -8.35 -18.81
N LEU A 396 23.64 -9.48 -18.08
CA LEU A 396 24.82 -9.94 -17.38
C LEU A 396 25.84 -10.50 -18.39
N ASP A 397 27.12 -10.54 -18.01
CA ASP A 397 28.22 -11.05 -18.87
C ASP A 397 28.00 -12.48 -19.39
N ASP A 398 27.06 -13.23 -18.82
CA ASP A 398 26.68 -14.60 -19.24
C ASP A 398 25.47 -14.61 -20.20
N GLY A 399 24.99 -13.47 -20.64
CA GLY A 399 23.81 -13.32 -21.50
C GLY A 399 22.46 -13.48 -20.79
N THR A 400 22.44 -13.58 -19.45
CA THR A 400 21.19 -13.59 -18.70
C THR A 400 20.69 -12.17 -18.48
N LEU A 401 19.39 -11.93 -18.72
CA LEU A 401 18.75 -10.66 -18.41
C LEU A 401 18.67 -10.49 -16.89
N MET A 402 19.18 -9.40 -16.35
CA MET A 402 19.00 -9.04 -14.92
C MET A 402 17.53 -8.99 -14.50
N ASN A 403 16.63 -8.96 -15.47
CA ASN A 403 15.18 -8.95 -15.24
C ASN A 403 14.45 -9.83 -16.26
N PRO A 404 14.43 -11.18 -16.08
CA PRO A 404 13.69 -12.08 -16.96
C PRO A 404 12.15 -11.84 -16.95
N GLN A 405 11.61 -11.10 -15.99
CA GLN A 405 10.19 -10.74 -15.93
C GLN A 405 9.83 -9.46 -16.71
N ALA A 406 10.82 -8.72 -17.18
CA ALA A 406 10.61 -7.57 -18.07
C ALA A 406 10.43 -8.00 -19.53
N GLN A 407 9.74 -9.13 -19.79
CA GLN A 407 9.29 -9.39 -21.16
C GLN A 407 8.26 -8.33 -21.55
N PRO A 408 8.53 -7.55 -22.59
CA PRO A 408 7.60 -6.53 -23.03
C PRO A 408 6.36 -7.19 -23.61
N PHE A 409 5.22 -6.56 -23.43
CA PHE A 409 4.05 -6.90 -24.22
C PHE A 409 4.33 -6.63 -25.72
N GLU A 410 3.58 -7.27 -26.60
CA GLU A 410 3.73 -7.10 -28.05
C GLU A 410 3.67 -5.63 -28.50
N ASP A 411 3.00 -4.75 -27.71
CA ASP A 411 2.90 -3.31 -27.95
C ASP A 411 4.10 -2.51 -27.40
N GLY A 412 5.15 -3.17 -26.88
CA GLY A 412 6.35 -2.54 -26.32
C GLY A 412 6.24 -2.00 -24.91
N ARG A 413 5.09 -2.16 -24.23
CA ARG A 413 4.93 -1.75 -22.83
C ARG A 413 5.67 -2.69 -21.90
N PHE A 414 6.28 -2.15 -20.86
CA PHE A 414 6.97 -2.92 -19.81
C PHE A 414 6.92 -2.22 -18.45
N SER A 415 7.12 -3.01 -17.40
CA SER A 415 7.34 -2.55 -16.03
C SER A 415 8.71 -3.02 -15.55
N LEU A 416 9.32 -2.29 -14.61
CA LEU A 416 10.55 -2.76 -13.97
C LEU A 416 10.22 -3.79 -12.89
N ALA A 417 11.04 -4.86 -12.83
CA ALA A 417 10.88 -5.88 -11.82
C ALA A 417 11.26 -5.38 -10.42
N PRO A 418 10.80 -6.06 -9.37
CA PRO A 418 11.19 -5.81 -7.98
C PRO A 418 12.70 -5.74 -7.78
N SER A 419 13.49 -6.52 -8.51
CA SER A 419 14.96 -6.54 -8.45
C SER A 419 15.61 -5.18 -8.72
N PHE A 420 15.05 -4.36 -9.62
CA PHE A 420 15.51 -2.99 -9.85
C PHE A 420 15.50 -2.16 -8.55
N TYR A 421 14.38 -2.19 -7.84
CA TYR A 421 14.23 -1.44 -6.59
C TYR A 421 15.07 -2.04 -5.46
N GLN A 422 15.16 -3.36 -5.40
CA GLN A 422 15.98 -4.09 -4.42
C GLN A 422 17.48 -3.80 -4.57
N GLN A 423 17.94 -3.45 -5.76
CA GLN A 423 19.34 -3.10 -6.02
C GLN A 423 19.62 -1.59 -5.86
N THR A 424 18.69 -0.74 -6.28
CA THR A 424 18.90 0.71 -6.34
C THR A 424 18.57 1.45 -5.04
N THR A 425 17.58 0.98 -4.27
CA THR A 425 17.15 1.71 -3.05
C THR A 425 18.01 1.43 -1.82
N PRO A 426 18.60 0.23 -1.59
CA PRO A 426 19.39 0.00 -0.38
C PRO A 426 20.65 0.88 -0.27
N PRO A 427 21.44 1.13 -1.32
CA PRO A 427 22.57 2.07 -1.20
C PRO A 427 22.14 3.47 -0.75
N LEU A 428 21.00 3.95 -1.26
CA LEU A 428 20.42 5.25 -0.85
C LEU A 428 19.95 5.21 0.62
N GLY A 429 19.36 4.12 1.05
CA GLY A 429 18.97 3.92 2.45
C GLY A 429 20.17 3.92 3.39
N ALA A 430 21.30 3.34 3.00
CA ALA A 430 22.54 3.36 3.79
C ALA A 430 23.07 4.80 3.95
N VAL A 431 23.00 5.63 2.91
CA VAL A 431 23.35 7.06 3.00
C VAL A 431 22.41 7.79 3.96
N ILE A 432 21.10 7.53 3.88
CA ILE A 432 20.10 8.14 4.78
C ILE A 432 20.38 7.75 6.24
N ILE A 433 20.71 6.48 6.53
CA ILE A 433 21.06 6.03 7.88
C ILE A 433 22.31 6.74 8.40
N LEU A 434 23.34 6.91 7.56
CA LEU A 434 24.54 7.64 7.94
C LEU A 434 24.22 9.09 8.33
N LEU A 435 23.41 9.78 7.54
CA LEU A 435 22.96 11.14 7.81
C LEU A 435 22.10 11.23 9.07
N LEU A 436 21.25 10.23 9.30
CA LEU A 436 20.40 10.07 10.49
C LEU A 436 21.23 9.89 11.77
N THR A 437 22.40 9.26 11.65
CA THR A 437 23.33 9.02 12.76
C THR A 437 23.98 10.29 13.27
N ILE A 438 24.51 11.10 12.37
CA ILE A 438 25.37 12.24 12.71
C ILE A 438 24.54 13.54 12.82
N GLY A 439 23.60 13.75 11.90
CA GLY A 439 22.85 14.99 11.73
C GLY A 439 22.21 15.54 13.03
N PRO A 440 21.54 14.72 13.86
CA PRO A 440 20.91 15.17 15.10
C PRO A 440 21.87 15.76 16.13
N LEU A 441 23.13 15.36 16.11
CA LEU A 441 24.18 15.79 17.06
C LEU A 441 24.87 17.10 16.66
N LEU A 442 24.78 17.47 15.38
CA LEU A 442 25.44 18.66 14.87
C LEU A 442 24.82 19.96 15.40
N GLY A 443 25.66 20.96 15.57
CA GLY A 443 25.22 22.31 15.87
C GLY A 443 24.69 23.05 14.63
N TRP A 444 23.83 24.03 14.84
CA TRP A 444 23.45 24.97 13.79
C TRP A 444 24.68 25.81 13.39
N ARG A 445 24.98 25.90 12.10
CA ARG A 445 26.08 26.62 11.50
C ARG A 445 27.49 26.15 11.87
N ASP A 446 27.72 25.72 13.12
CA ASP A 446 29.04 25.28 13.60
C ASP A 446 28.92 24.16 14.64
N THR A 447 29.88 23.23 14.58
CA THR A 447 29.86 22.03 15.44
C THR A 447 31.19 21.95 16.22
N ASN A 448 31.11 21.88 17.56
CA ASN A 448 32.27 21.60 18.37
C ASN A 448 32.68 20.12 18.20
N MET A 449 33.74 19.90 17.40
CA MET A 449 34.20 18.56 17.01
C MET A 449 34.61 17.71 18.20
N ARG A 450 35.28 18.30 19.24
CA ARG A 450 35.67 17.55 20.46
C ARG A 450 34.41 17.05 21.22
N HIS A 451 33.39 17.87 21.29
CA HIS A 451 32.13 17.46 21.94
C HIS A 451 31.38 16.40 21.12
N LEU A 452 31.37 16.55 19.82
CA LEU A 452 30.75 15.58 18.89
C LEU A 452 31.42 14.20 19.06
N LEU A 453 32.73 14.11 18.92
CA LEU A 453 33.48 12.85 19.04
C LEU A 453 33.29 12.20 20.41
N ARG A 454 33.25 13.00 21.49
CA ARG A 454 32.98 12.47 22.84
C ARG A 454 31.57 11.90 22.96
N THR A 455 30.58 12.50 22.30
CA THR A 455 29.21 12.03 22.34
C THR A 455 29.01 10.78 21.48
N LEU A 456 29.73 10.66 20.37
CA LEU A 456 29.65 9.52 19.44
C LEU A 456 30.26 8.22 19.99
N ARG A 457 31.19 8.30 20.96
CA ARG A 457 31.98 7.13 21.41
C ARG A 457 31.16 5.92 21.84
N TRP A 458 30.08 6.11 22.63
CA TRP A 458 29.26 5.01 23.12
C TRP A 458 28.31 4.46 22.07
N PRO A 459 27.60 5.29 21.29
CA PRO A 459 26.86 4.80 20.12
C PRO A 459 27.75 4.06 19.11
N ALA A 460 28.98 4.54 18.84
CA ALA A 460 29.92 3.88 17.94
C ALA A 460 30.38 2.51 18.47
N LEU A 461 30.67 2.42 19.80
CA LEU A 461 30.99 1.14 20.40
C LEU A 461 29.82 0.14 20.32
N ALA A 462 28.59 0.60 20.56
CA ALA A 462 27.40 -0.24 20.40
C ALA A 462 27.23 -0.73 18.95
N ALA A 463 27.46 0.14 17.96
CA ALA A 463 27.41 -0.20 16.55
C ALA A 463 28.49 -1.24 16.17
N LEU A 464 29.71 -1.08 16.70
CA LEU A 464 30.80 -2.04 16.51
C LEU A 464 30.45 -3.41 17.09
N ILE A 465 29.93 -3.44 18.33
CA ILE A 465 29.49 -4.68 18.98
C ILE A 465 28.38 -5.33 18.13
N ALA A 466 27.39 -4.56 17.69
CA ALA A 466 26.30 -5.08 16.88
C ALA A 466 26.80 -5.66 15.54
N ALA A 467 27.76 -5.00 14.89
CA ALA A 467 28.40 -5.53 13.69
C ALA A 467 29.16 -6.84 13.94
N ILE A 468 29.89 -6.93 15.05
CA ILE A 468 30.61 -8.15 15.45
C ILE A 468 29.62 -9.28 15.73
N VAL A 469 28.55 -9.02 16.50
CA VAL A 469 27.50 -10.00 16.77
C VAL A 469 26.82 -10.44 15.46
N ALA A 470 26.51 -9.52 14.56
CA ALA A 470 25.97 -9.85 13.25
C ALA A 470 26.89 -10.77 12.45
N MET A 471 28.21 -10.49 12.45
CA MET A 471 29.20 -11.38 11.81
C MET A 471 29.27 -12.77 12.46
N LEU A 472 29.14 -12.86 13.78
CA LEU A 472 29.15 -14.13 14.52
C LEU A 472 27.91 -14.99 14.21
N ILE A 473 26.76 -14.37 13.94
CA ILE A 473 25.54 -15.06 13.47
C ILE A 473 25.48 -15.19 11.94
N ASN A 474 26.65 -15.12 11.30
CA ASN A 474 26.83 -15.35 9.86
C ASN A 474 26.23 -14.29 8.90
N VAL A 475 26.03 -13.05 9.32
CA VAL A 475 25.78 -11.93 8.43
C VAL A 475 27.08 -11.57 7.71
N ARG A 476 27.19 -11.84 6.40
CA ARG A 476 28.44 -11.63 5.62
C ARG A 476 28.34 -10.53 4.58
N ASP A 477 27.12 -10.19 4.18
CA ASP A 477 26.90 -9.13 3.22
C ASP A 477 27.28 -7.75 3.79
N VAL A 478 28.13 -7.01 3.06
CA VAL A 478 28.67 -5.70 3.50
C VAL A 478 27.55 -4.68 3.71
N LEU A 479 26.54 -4.67 2.85
CA LEU A 479 25.44 -3.72 2.93
C LEU A 479 24.56 -4.00 4.15
N SER A 480 24.25 -5.25 4.43
CA SER A 480 23.53 -5.68 5.64
C SER A 480 24.28 -5.33 6.92
N LEU A 481 25.60 -5.54 6.95
CA LEU A 481 26.45 -5.13 8.09
C LEU A 481 26.43 -3.61 8.28
N ALA A 482 26.50 -2.84 7.17
CA ALA A 482 26.40 -1.38 7.21
C ALA A 482 25.04 -0.92 7.75
N TYR A 483 23.95 -1.62 7.40
CA TYR A 483 22.61 -1.34 7.94
C TYR A 483 22.51 -1.64 9.42
N VAL A 484 22.95 -2.81 9.88
CA VAL A 484 22.93 -3.19 11.29
C VAL A 484 23.77 -2.23 12.13
N ALA A 485 25.00 -1.97 11.71
CA ALA A 485 25.89 -1.04 12.40
C ALA A 485 25.35 0.40 12.38
N GLY A 486 24.93 0.88 11.17
CA GLY A 486 24.41 2.23 10.99
C GLY A 486 23.11 2.47 11.75
N ALA A 487 22.18 1.53 11.73
CA ALA A 487 20.92 1.63 12.46
C ALA A 487 21.15 1.60 13.98
N THR A 488 22.00 0.71 14.48
CA THR A 488 22.38 0.68 15.92
C THR A 488 23.03 1.98 16.34
N PHE A 489 23.90 2.54 15.48
CA PHE A 489 24.52 3.83 15.73
C PHE A 489 23.48 4.95 15.75
N ALA A 490 22.54 4.97 14.79
CA ALA A 490 21.46 5.95 14.71
C ALA A 490 20.54 5.87 15.95
N ILE A 491 20.16 4.66 16.38
CA ILE A 491 19.40 4.46 17.62
C ILE A 491 20.15 5.06 18.82
N GLY A 492 21.44 4.76 19.00
CA GLY A 492 22.24 5.25 20.10
C GLY A 492 22.38 6.78 20.13
N THR A 493 22.62 7.41 18.97
CA THR A 493 22.76 8.87 18.85
C THR A 493 21.44 9.60 19.10
N ASN A 494 20.35 9.10 18.49
CA ASN A 494 19.01 9.69 18.67
C ASN A 494 18.49 9.46 20.10
N LEU A 495 18.75 8.32 20.72
CA LEU A 495 18.42 8.07 22.14
C LEU A 495 19.18 9.04 23.06
N THR A 496 20.46 9.28 22.79
CA THR A 496 21.25 10.28 23.54
C THR A 496 20.62 11.67 23.45
N MET A 497 20.16 12.07 22.25
CA MET A 497 19.49 13.35 22.05
C MET A 497 18.08 13.39 22.64
N LEU A 498 17.35 12.27 22.58
CA LEU A 498 16.03 12.11 23.20
C LEU A 498 16.15 12.35 24.72
N ILE A 499 17.07 11.67 25.41
CA ILE A 499 17.30 11.81 26.85
C ILE A 499 17.70 13.25 27.21
N LYS A 500 18.61 13.88 26.45
CA LYS A 500 19.00 15.27 26.65
C LYS A 500 17.82 16.24 26.50
N THR A 501 16.98 16.05 25.49
CA THR A 501 15.87 16.96 25.17
C THR A 501 14.65 16.73 26.08
N LEU A 502 14.51 15.53 26.67
CA LEU A 502 13.43 15.21 27.61
C LEU A 502 13.46 16.13 28.85
N LYS A 503 14.64 16.56 29.28
CA LYS A 503 14.79 17.57 30.36
C LYS A 503 14.09 18.90 30.04
N GLY A 504 13.96 19.23 28.76
CA GLY A 504 13.27 20.43 28.27
C GLY A 504 11.77 20.26 28.04
N GLY A 505 11.22 19.06 28.32
CA GLY A 505 9.82 18.69 28.14
C GLY A 505 9.61 17.57 27.11
N TRP A 506 8.72 16.64 27.43
CA TRP A 506 8.48 15.42 26.65
C TRP A 506 8.05 15.69 25.19
N MET A 507 7.38 16.79 24.91
CA MET A 507 6.98 17.13 23.53
C MET A 507 8.17 17.44 22.60
N ARG A 508 9.39 17.56 23.13
CA ARG A 508 10.59 17.85 22.34
C ARG A 508 11.26 16.60 21.75
N ILE A 509 10.87 15.41 22.24
CA ILE A 509 11.50 14.15 21.83
C ILE A 509 11.00 13.62 20.49
N GLY A 510 9.85 14.10 19.97
CA GLY A 510 9.12 13.51 18.85
C GLY A 510 9.98 13.18 17.64
N GLY A 511 10.82 14.12 17.18
CA GLY A 511 11.69 13.88 16.02
C GLY A 511 12.75 12.80 16.28
N TYR A 512 13.36 12.76 17.48
CA TYR A 512 14.35 11.73 17.81
C TYR A 512 13.71 10.36 17.95
N LEU A 513 12.48 10.29 18.49
CA LEU A 513 11.72 9.05 18.56
C LEU A 513 11.35 8.53 17.18
N ALA A 514 10.93 9.43 16.27
CA ALA A 514 10.65 9.06 14.89
C ALA A 514 11.90 8.50 14.17
N HIS A 515 13.06 9.09 14.42
CA HIS A 515 14.33 8.62 13.87
C HIS A 515 14.73 7.24 14.43
N ILE A 516 14.49 6.99 15.73
CA ILE A 516 14.70 5.66 16.34
C ILE A 516 13.80 4.64 15.66
N GLY A 517 12.51 4.97 15.50
CA GLY A 517 11.54 4.09 14.80
C GLY A 517 11.98 3.75 13.39
N PHE A 518 12.46 4.75 12.63
CA PHE A 518 12.97 4.52 11.28
C PHE A 518 14.24 3.62 11.28
N ALA A 519 15.15 3.79 12.23
CA ALA A 519 16.32 2.91 12.34
C ALA A 519 15.93 1.48 12.71
N VAL A 520 14.94 1.28 13.61
CA VAL A 520 14.39 -0.04 13.94
C VAL A 520 13.73 -0.70 12.72
N LEU A 521 12.95 0.07 11.97
CA LEU A 521 12.35 -0.38 10.69
C LEU A 521 13.43 -0.91 9.73
N MET A 522 14.54 -0.18 9.57
CA MET A 522 15.63 -0.59 8.68
C MET A 522 16.27 -1.92 9.10
N VAL A 523 16.46 -2.16 10.40
CA VAL A 523 16.94 -3.47 10.91
C VAL A 523 15.93 -4.58 10.58
N GLY A 524 14.64 -4.32 10.81
CA GLY A 524 13.57 -5.26 10.47
C GLY A 524 13.54 -5.61 8.98
N MET A 525 13.67 -4.61 8.11
CA MET A 525 13.70 -4.82 6.65
C MET A 525 14.89 -5.67 6.22
N VAL A 526 16.09 -5.42 6.75
CA VAL A 526 17.27 -6.25 6.45
C VAL A 526 17.06 -7.69 6.93
N GLY A 527 16.60 -7.87 8.17
CA GLY A 527 16.33 -9.21 8.70
C GLY A 527 15.32 -9.98 7.88
N SER A 528 14.17 -9.37 7.60
CA SER A 528 13.04 -10.06 6.98
C SER A 528 13.12 -10.22 5.46
N SER A 529 14.00 -9.47 4.77
CA SER A 529 14.17 -9.59 3.32
C SER A 529 15.48 -10.26 2.92
N ALA A 530 16.62 -9.78 3.46
CA ALA A 530 17.94 -10.31 3.08
C ALA A 530 18.27 -11.66 3.76
N TYR A 531 17.66 -11.93 4.92
CA TYR A 531 17.90 -13.15 5.72
C TYR A 531 16.66 -14.03 5.85
N ALA A 532 15.60 -13.78 5.08
CA ALA A 532 14.52 -14.74 4.90
C ALA A 532 15.07 -16.04 4.28
N THR A 533 14.59 -17.19 4.76
CA THR A 533 14.93 -18.44 4.08
C THR A 533 14.31 -18.48 2.70
N PRO A 534 14.96 -19.16 1.73
CA PRO A 534 14.33 -19.40 0.44
C PRO A 534 12.99 -20.12 0.63
N GLU A 535 12.01 -19.76 -0.18
CA GLU A 535 10.71 -20.42 -0.19
C GLU A 535 10.88 -21.87 -0.66
N THR A 536 10.64 -22.81 0.25
CA THR A 536 10.86 -24.24 0.00
C THR A 536 9.51 -24.96 -0.01
N ARG A 537 9.28 -25.76 -1.07
CA ARG A 537 8.04 -26.52 -1.24
C ARG A 537 8.08 -27.85 -0.50
N LEU A 538 6.98 -28.17 0.18
CA LEU A 538 6.69 -29.47 0.77
C LEU A 538 5.41 -30.02 0.16
N ALA A 539 5.43 -31.30 -0.25
CA ALA A 539 4.27 -32.02 -0.73
C ALA A 539 4.10 -33.28 0.14
N LEU A 540 3.09 -33.29 1.00
CA LEU A 540 2.89 -34.33 2.01
C LEU A 540 1.53 -35.00 1.83
N ALA A 541 1.51 -36.33 1.96
CA ALA A 541 0.27 -37.12 2.07
C ALA A 541 -0.35 -36.99 3.48
N PRO A 542 -1.66 -37.24 3.66
CA PRO A 542 -2.29 -37.21 4.99
C PRO A 542 -1.57 -38.14 5.98
N GLY A 543 -1.16 -37.59 7.13
CA GLY A 543 -0.39 -38.27 8.16
C GLY A 543 1.13 -38.34 7.90
N GLU A 544 1.59 -37.92 6.73
CA GLU A 544 3.03 -37.84 6.41
C GLU A 544 3.64 -36.62 7.11
N SER A 545 4.90 -36.77 7.59
CA SER A 545 5.65 -35.67 8.19
C SER A 545 6.96 -35.39 7.46
N ALA A 546 7.36 -34.12 7.45
CA ALA A 546 8.69 -33.69 6.97
C ALA A 546 9.26 -32.59 7.87
N LYS A 547 10.60 -32.60 8.02
CA LYS A 547 11.30 -31.56 8.78
C LYS A 547 11.90 -30.52 7.84
N LEU A 548 11.60 -29.23 8.12
CA LEU A 548 12.11 -28.10 7.37
C LEU A 548 12.35 -26.91 8.31
N PHE A 549 13.51 -26.25 8.20
CA PHE A 549 13.89 -25.07 9.00
C PHE A 549 13.79 -25.27 10.53
N GLY A 550 13.97 -26.51 11.02
CA GLY A 550 13.86 -26.86 12.45
C GLY A 550 12.44 -27.17 12.93
N TYR A 551 11.45 -27.08 12.06
CA TYR A 551 10.05 -27.42 12.33
C TYR A 551 9.67 -28.73 11.64
N GLU A 552 8.82 -29.52 12.27
CA GLU A 552 8.19 -30.70 11.71
C GLU A 552 6.77 -30.34 11.26
N PHE A 553 6.47 -30.65 9.99
CA PHE A 553 5.18 -30.40 9.34
C PHE A 553 4.47 -31.71 9.13
N ILE A 554 3.25 -31.86 9.62
CA ILE A 554 2.39 -33.04 9.44
C ILE A 554 1.16 -32.55 8.70
N PHE A 555 0.85 -33.15 7.54
CA PHE A 555 -0.37 -32.85 6.81
C PHE A 555 -1.54 -33.65 7.37
N ASN A 556 -2.55 -32.97 7.93
CA ASN A 556 -3.73 -33.60 8.52
C ASN A 556 -4.82 -33.90 7.48
N GLY A 557 -4.85 -33.15 6.38
CA GLY A 557 -5.83 -33.33 5.30
C GLY A 557 -6.31 -32.04 4.68
N TYR A 558 -7.16 -32.19 3.69
CA TYR A 558 -7.80 -31.11 2.93
C TYR A 558 -9.29 -31.11 3.18
N LYS A 559 -9.89 -29.94 3.32
CA LYS A 559 -11.34 -29.77 3.46
C LYS A 559 -11.81 -28.47 2.85
N LEU A 560 -13.03 -28.46 2.34
CA LEU A 560 -13.70 -27.19 2.01
C LEU A 560 -14.31 -26.61 3.29
N ASP A 561 -14.17 -25.30 3.47
CA ASP A 561 -14.85 -24.58 4.54
C ASP A 561 -16.28 -24.14 4.12
N GLU A 562 -16.96 -23.38 4.99
CA GLU A 562 -18.32 -22.88 4.74
C GLU A 562 -18.41 -21.96 3.51
N GLU A 563 -17.29 -21.30 3.15
CA GLU A 563 -17.17 -20.39 2.00
C GLU A 563 -16.60 -21.09 0.75
N GLN A 564 -16.59 -22.45 0.73
CA GLN A 564 -16.06 -23.28 -0.37
C GLN A 564 -14.57 -23.03 -0.67
N ARG A 565 -13.79 -22.61 0.32
CA ARG A 565 -12.35 -22.47 0.20
C ARG A 565 -11.64 -23.78 0.54
N GLY A 566 -10.65 -24.14 -0.21
CA GLY A 566 -9.83 -25.34 0.01
C GLY A 566 -8.80 -25.14 1.11
N VAL A 567 -9.09 -25.58 2.32
CA VAL A 567 -8.21 -25.45 3.49
C VAL A 567 -7.29 -26.66 3.59
N LEU A 568 -5.98 -26.39 3.60
CA LEU A 568 -4.94 -27.35 3.90
C LEU A 568 -4.64 -27.32 5.41
N ASP A 569 -4.93 -28.39 6.13
CA ASP A 569 -4.73 -28.44 7.59
C ASP A 569 -3.37 -29.11 7.89
N PHE A 570 -2.49 -28.37 8.55
CA PHE A 570 -1.16 -28.82 8.95
C PHE A 570 -0.96 -28.65 10.45
N THR A 571 -0.36 -29.65 11.09
CA THR A 571 0.24 -29.51 12.43
C THR A 571 1.71 -29.22 12.25
N VAL A 572 2.18 -28.12 12.86
CA VAL A 572 3.57 -27.68 12.81
C VAL A 572 4.11 -27.67 14.22
N SER A 573 5.26 -28.29 14.45
CA SER A 573 5.86 -28.38 15.78
C SER A 573 7.38 -28.27 15.74
N ASP A 574 7.94 -27.74 16.80
CA ASP A 574 9.35 -27.81 17.14
C ASP A 574 9.51 -28.44 18.54
N GLU A 575 10.72 -28.40 19.12
CA GLU A 575 10.98 -28.96 20.47
C GLU A 575 10.21 -28.24 21.61
N ARG A 576 9.66 -27.05 21.35
CA ARG A 576 9.07 -26.16 22.37
C ARG A 576 7.60 -25.84 22.12
N THR A 577 7.20 -25.77 20.87
CA THR A 577 5.87 -25.29 20.46
C THR A 577 5.22 -26.23 19.45
N SER A 578 3.88 -26.30 19.48
CA SER A 578 3.07 -26.94 18.46
C SER A 578 1.87 -26.06 18.15
N PHE A 579 1.59 -25.86 16.88
CA PHE A 579 0.46 -25.06 16.42
C PHE A 579 -0.15 -25.65 15.16
N THR A 580 -1.38 -25.26 14.86
CA THR A 580 -2.06 -25.65 13.62
C THR A 580 -1.96 -24.51 12.60
N ALA A 581 -1.50 -24.83 11.38
CA ALA A 581 -1.48 -23.93 10.26
C ALA A 581 -2.56 -24.32 9.24
N ARG A 582 -3.35 -23.34 8.79
CA ARG A 582 -4.47 -23.54 7.86
C ARG A 582 -4.40 -22.58 6.69
N PRO A 583 -3.37 -22.68 5.84
CA PRO A 583 -3.37 -21.94 4.58
C PRO A 583 -4.51 -22.45 3.68
N TYR A 584 -5.07 -21.56 2.85
CA TYR A 584 -6.19 -21.96 2.01
C TYR A 584 -6.11 -21.42 0.58
N LEU A 585 -6.77 -22.13 -0.31
CA LEU A 585 -6.91 -21.85 -1.73
C LEU A 585 -8.36 -21.52 -2.05
N TYR A 586 -8.59 -20.58 -2.96
CA TYR A 586 -9.94 -20.36 -3.49
C TYR A 586 -9.89 -19.90 -4.95
N GLU A 587 -10.90 -20.33 -5.71
CA GLU A 587 -11.09 -19.85 -7.08
C GLU A 587 -11.66 -18.42 -7.03
N ASN A 588 -11.02 -17.48 -7.70
CA ASN A 588 -11.55 -16.12 -7.83
C ASN A 588 -12.21 -15.97 -9.21
N PRO A 589 -13.55 -15.99 -9.31
CA PRO A 589 -14.24 -15.93 -10.59
C PRO A 589 -14.00 -14.62 -11.36
N ARG A 590 -13.63 -13.54 -10.66
CA ARG A 590 -13.37 -12.24 -11.29
C ARG A 590 -12.00 -12.18 -11.96
N MET A 591 -11.05 -12.93 -11.44
CA MET A 591 -9.67 -12.96 -11.94
C MET A 591 -9.41 -14.21 -12.81
N GLY A 592 -10.31 -15.19 -12.78
CA GLY A 592 -10.13 -16.48 -13.47
C GLY A 592 -8.89 -17.24 -12.98
N ALA A 593 -8.51 -17.06 -11.72
CA ALA A 593 -7.29 -17.61 -11.14
C ALA A 593 -7.53 -18.12 -9.72
N THR A 594 -6.78 -19.16 -9.34
CA THR A 594 -6.72 -19.65 -7.96
C THR A 594 -5.88 -18.70 -7.12
N MET A 595 -6.45 -18.19 -6.06
CA MET A 595 -5.79 -17.31 -5.09
C MET A 595 -5.32 -18.11 -3.88
N THR A 596 -4.19 -17.68 -3.30
CA THR A 596 -3.53 -18.34 -2.18
C THR A 596 -3.49 -17.43 -0.97
N ILE A 597 -3.95 -17.91 0.19
CA ILE A 597 -3.89 -17.18 1.45
C ILE A 597 -2.99 -17.94 2.41
N PRO A 598 -1.90 -17.32 2.89
CA PRO A 598 -0.95 -17.97 3.77
C PRO A 598 -1.48 -18.12 5.20
N ALA A 599 -0.92 -19.08 5.93
CA ALA A 599 -0.97 -19.13 7.39
C ALA A 599 0.36 -18.60 7.93
N ILE A 600 0.29 -17.63 8.85
CA ILE A 600 1.46 -17.01 9.45
C ILE A 600 1.48 -17.29 10.94
N HIS A 601 2.57 -17.85 11.41
CA HIS A 601 2.80 -18.01 12.86
C HIS A 601 3.91 -17.07 13.30
N SER A 602 3.54 -16.01 14.04
CA SER A 602 4.47 -14.96 14.46
C SER A 602 5.09 -15.29 15.83
N LEU A 603 6.39 -15.38 15.85
CA LEU A 603 7.23 -15.43 17.04
C LEU A 603 7.90 -14.05 17.28
N LEU A 604 8.50 -13.87 18.46
CA LEU A 604 9.14 -12.58 18.78
C LEU A 604 10.33 -12.23 17.87
N TYR A 605 11.00 -13.23 17.32
CA TYR A 605 12.24 -13.05 16.55
C TYR A 605 12.12 -13.47 15.08
N GLU A 606 11.05 -14.20 14.71
CA GLU A 606 10.80 -14.64 13.35
C GLU A 606 9.32 -14.96 13.12
N ASP A 607 8.90 -14.92 11.85
CA ASP A 607 7.61 -15.43 11.41
C ASP A 607 7.82 -16.68 10.56
N ILE A 608 7.00 -17.70 10.80
CA ILE A 608 6.90 -18.88 9.96
C ILE A 608 5.76 -18.61 8.96
N TYR A 609 6.14 -18.44 7.71
CA TYR A 609 5.23 -18.11 6.62
C TYR A 609 4.94 -19.35 5.78
N ILE A 610 3.68 -19.79 5.75
CA ILE A 610 3.24 -21.04 5.13
C ILE A 610 2.20 -20.68 4.07
N SER A 611 2.60 -20.65 2.81
CA SER A 611 1.71 -20.38 1.68
C SER A 611 1.20 -21.68 1.08
N PRO A 612 -0.09 -21.80 0.72
CA PRO A 612 -0.56 -22.97 -0.01
C PRO A 612 -0.04 -22.88 -1.45
N ALA A 613 0.54 -23.97 -1.94
CA ALA A 613 1.07 -24.06 -3.30
C ALA A 613 0.21 -24.97 -4.20
N GLY A 614 -0.71 -25.74 -3.60
CA GLY A 614 -1.65 -26.57 -4.33
C GLY A 614 -2.21 -27.71 -3.49
N TYR A 615 -3.15 -28.43 -4.06
CA TYR A 615 -3.65 -29.68 -3.56
C TYR A 615 -3.75 -30.66 -4.71
N ASP A 616 -2.98 -31.75 -4.60
CA ASP A 616 -3.07 -32.86 -5.53
C ASP A 616 -4.08 -33.87 -4.98
N PRO A 617 -5.27 -34.02 -5.58
CA PRO A 617 -6.25 -34.98 -5.10
C PRO A 617 -5.75 -36.41 -5.24
N GLU A 618 -6.34 -37.31 -4.48
CA GLU A 618 -6.12 -38.73 -4.63
C GLU A 618 -6.36 -39.16 -6.07
N ARG A 619 -5.39 -39.88 -6.65
CA ARG A 619 -5.46 -40.35 -8.03
C ARG A 619 -5.28 -41.87 -8.07
N ASP A 620 -6.22 -42.52 -8.70
CA ASP A 620 -6.06 -43.89 -9.10
C ASP A 620 -5.02 -43.94 -10.24
N ALA A 621 -3.87 -44.58 -10.02
CA ALA A 621 -2.82 -44.66 -11.03
C ALA A 621 -3.27 -45.40 -12.31
N ALA A 622 -4.30 -46.25 -12.20
CA ALA A 622 -4.94 -46.90 -13.33
C ALA A 622 -6.00 -45.98 -14.02
N ARG A 623 -6.37 -44.84 -13.41
CA ARG A 623 -7.42 -43.94 -13.90
C ARG A 623 -6.98 -42.49 -13.94
N PRO A 624 -5.93 -42.14 -14.69
CA PRO A 624 -5.43 -40.76 -14.74
C PRO A 624 -6.39 -39.81 -15.50
N VAL A 625 -6.49 -38.57 -15.03
CA VAL A 625 -7.10 -37.44 -15.75
C VAL A 625 -5.99 -36.65 -16.41
N LEU A 626 -6.06 -36.47 -17.74
CA LEU A 626 -5.06 -35.74 -18.50
C LEU A 626 -5.68 -34.54 -19.22
N GLY A 627 -4.99 -33.42 -19.12
CA GLY A 627 -5.21 -32.26 -19.99
C GLY A 627 -4.51 -32.44 -21.33
N GLN A 628 -4.86 -31.62 -22.32
CA GLN A 628 -4.21 -31.64 -23.64
C GLN A 628 -2.70 -31.38 -23.48
N ASP A 629 -1.87 -32.19 -24.17
CA ASP A 629 -0.40 -32.23 -24.12
C ASP A 629 0.19 -32.63 -22.74
N GLU A 630 -0.65 -33.06 -21.80
CA GLU A 630 -0.21 -33.57 -20.48
C GLU A 630 0.21 -35.05 -20.60
N THR A 631 1.26 -35.41 -19.83
CA THR A 631 1.86 -36.75 -19.85
C THR A 631 1.76 -37.36 -18.45
N THR A 632 1.44 -38.69 -18.40
CA THR A 632 1.45 -39.50 -17.17
C THR A 632 2.10 -40.81 -17.37
N THR A 633 2.45 -41.51 -16.28
CA THR A 633 2.91 -42.91 -16.30
C THR A 633 1.83 -43.82 -15.75
N MET A 634 1.54 -44.90 -16.44
CA MET A 634 0.61 -45.96 -16.05
C MET A 634 1.30 -47.31 -16.16
N GLY A 635 1.79 -47.84 -15.05
CA GLY A 635 2.66 -49.01 -15.07
C GLY A 635 3.92 -48.77 -15.93
N PRO A 636 4.20 -49.63 -16.94
CA PRO A 636 5.36 -49.44 -17.80
C PRO A 636 5.14 -48.45 -18.95
N TYR A 637 3.96 -47.85 -19.07
CA TYR A 637 3.57 -46.94 -20.14
C TYR A 637 3.70 -45.48 -19.74
N THR A 638 4.25 -44.66 -20.64
CA THR A 638 4.17 -43.20 -20.56
C THR A 638 3.16 -42.73 -21.60
N ILE A 639 2.07 -42.09 -21.14
CA ILE A 639 0.92 -41.74 -21.96
C ILE A 639 0.80 -40.24 -22.03
N THR A 640 0.77 -39.69 -23.25
CA THR A 640 0.54 -38.25 -23.50
C THR A 640 -0.80 -38.08 -24.21
N PHE A 641 -1.68 -37.22 -23.70
CA PHE A 641 -2.93 -36.87 -24.35
C PHE A 641 -2.71 -35.73 -25.36
N VAL A 642 -2.82 -36.01 -26.64
CA VAL A 642 -2.57 -35.05 -27.73
C VAL A 642 -3.81 -34.19 -28.02
N GLY A 643 -5.00 -34.77 -27.89
CA GLY A 643 -6.26 -34.04 -28.13
C GLY A 643 -7.43 -34.96 -28.51
N PHE A 644 -8.56 -34.36 -28.77
CA PHE A 644 -9.75 -35.10 -29.20
C PHE A 644 -9.82 -35.24 -30.71
N ASN A 645 -10.35 -36.38 -31.17
CA ASN A 645 -10.77 -36.61 -32.54
C ASN A 645 -12.28 -36.72 -32.57
N MET A 646 -12.92 -35.71 -33.19
CA MET A 646 -14.38 -35.68 -33.32
C MET A 646 -14.72 -35.70 -34.81
N ASP A 647 -15.62 -36.59 -35.22
CA ASP A 647 -16.18 -36.55 -36.57
C ASP A 647 -17.24 -35.45 -36.68
N ARG A 648 -16.78 -34.26 -37.12
CA ARG A 648 -17.66 -33.09 -37.29
C ARG A 648 -18.70 -33.29 -38.40
N GLN A 649 -18.47 -34.18 -39.39
CA GLN A 649 -19.41 -34.42 -40.45
C GLN A 649 -20.58 -35.27 -39.99
N ALA A 650 -20.35 -36.25 -39.14
CA ALA A 650 -21.42 -37.05 -38.52
C ALA A 650 -22.27 -36.19 -37.54
N MET A 651 -21.65 -35.23 -36.86
CA MET A 651 -22.35 -34.30 -35.95
C MET A 651 -23.29 -33.35 -36.69
N VAL A 652 -22.94 -32.87 -37.88
CA VAL A 652 -23.73 -31.96 -38.70
C VAL A 652 -24.82 -32.71 -39.48
N ALA A 653 -24.57 -33.94 -39.87
CA ALA A 653 -25.50 -34.75 -40.68
C ALA A 653 -26.63 -35.41 -39.87
N GLY A 654 -26.58 -35.41 -38.54
CA GLY A 654 -27.61 -36.02 -37.68
C GLY A 654 -27.80 -37.56 -37.86
N THR A 655 -26.76 -38.24 -38.38
CA THR A 655 -26.81 -39.65 -38.74
C THR A 655 -26.64 -40.62 -37.58
N GLY A 656 -26.77 -40.19 -36.35
CA GLY A 656 -26.98 -41.10 -35.18
C GLY A 656 -25.76 -41.75 -34.54
N GLU A 657 -24.58 -41.72 -35.18
CA GLU A 657 -23.36 -42.35 -34.63
C GLU A 657 -22.28 -41.27 -34.32
N LEU A 658 -22.45 -40.60 -33.18
CA LEU A 658 -21.41 -39.67 -32.72
C LEU A 658 -20.25 -40.48 -32.12
N LYS A 659 -19.07 -40.39 -32.74
CA LYS A 659 -17.82 -40.97 -32.23
C LYS A 659 -16.87 -39.87 -31.79
N VAL A 660 -16.37 -39.97 -30.53
CA VAL A 660 -15.35 -39.05 -30.00
C VAL A 660 -14.17 -39.90 -29.50
N GLY A 661 -13.02 -39.73 -30.15
CA GLY A 661 -11.77 -40.41 -29.81
C GLY A 661 -10.81 -39.52 -29.02
N ALA A 662 -10.06 -40.09 -28.08
CA ALA A 662 -8.91 -39.45 -27.46
C ALA A 662 -7.64 -39.86 -28.16
N LYS A 663 -6.95 -38.96 -28.84
CA LYS A 663 -5.63 -39.22 -29.43
C LYS A 663 -4.57 -39.25 -28.34
N LEU A 664 -3.94 -40.40 -28.18
CA LEU A 664 -2.94 -40.66 -27.17
C LEU A 664 -1.62 -41.11 -27.85
N ARG A 665 -0.53 -40.59 -27.32
CA ARG A 665 0.81 -41.05 -27.65
C ARG A 665 1.34 -41.89 -26.50
N VAL A 666 1.57 -43.15 -26.72
CA VAL A 666 2.01 -44.11 -25.70
C VAL A 666 3.44 -44.54 -25.99
N LEU A 667 4.33 -44.31 -25.04
CA LEU A 667 5.73 -44.77 -25.06
C LEU A 667 5.85 -46.04 -24.21
N PHE A 668 6.33 -47.11 -24.80
CA PHE A 668 6.61 -48.39 -24.14
C PHE A 668 7.94 -48.97 -24.66
N GLU A 669 8.86 -49.35 -23.78
CA GLU A 669 10.19 -49.89 -24.10
C GLU A 669 10.95 -49.10 -25.19
N GLY A 670 10.82 -47.75 -25.16
CA GLY A 670 11.50 -46.88 -26.12
C GLY A 670 10.80 -46.74 -27.48
N GLN A 671 9.69 -47.45 -27.71
CA GLN A 671 8.86 -47.31 -28.91
C GLN A 671 7.61 -46.45 -28.63
N THR A 672 7.30 -45.54 -29.55
CA THR A 672 6.13 -44.66 -29.46
C THR A 672 5.04 -45.20 -30.38
N THR A 673 3.83 -45.38 -29.85
CA THR A 673 2.64 -45.84 -30.58
C THR A 673 1.52 -44.83 -30.35
N ASP A 674 0.85 -44.38 -31.42
CA ASP A 674 -0.33 -43.54 -31.33
C ASP A 674 -1.57 -44.43 -31.20
N LEU A 675 -2.36 -44.21 -30.15
CA LEU A 675 -3.59 -44.96 -29.84
C LEU A 675 -4.78 -44.00 -29.78
N GLU A 676 -5.98 -44.51 -30.07
CA GLU A 676 -7.20 -43.73 -30.06
C GLU A 676 -8.38 -44.52 -29.46
N PRO A 677 -8.44 -44.67 -28.13
CA PRO A 677 -9.67 -45.16 -27.50
C PRO A 677 -10.80 -44.14 -27.70
N TYR A 678 -12.03 -44.62 -27.89
CA TYR A 678 -13.13 -43.72 -28.23
C TYR A 678 -14.44 -44.11 -27.55
N VAL A 679 -15.32 -43.12 -27.48
CA VAL A 679 -16.71 -43.28 -27.04
C VAL A 679 -17.62 -43.05 -28.23
N GLN A 680 -18.58 -43.95 -28.43
CA GLN A 680 -19.58 -43.78 -29.47
C GLN A 680 -21.01 -43.84 -28.90
N VAL A 681 -21.90 -43.09 -29.48
CA VAL A 681 -23.34 -43.15 -29.21
C VAL A 681 -23.95 -44.21 -30.09
N VAL A 682 -24.47 -45.30 -29.55
CA VAL A 682 -25.16 -46.35 -30.27
C VAL A 682 -26.64 -46.29 -29.91
N LYS A 683 -27.49 -46.34 -30.94
CA LYS A 683 -28.92 -46.45 -30.74
C LYS A 683 -29.35 -47.90 -30.61
N ASP A 684 -29.98 -48.29 -29.49
CA ASP A 684 -30.51 -49.62 -29.28
C ASP A 684 -31.67 -49.84 -30.25
N GLU A 685 -31.51 -50.85 -31.13
CA GLU A 685 -32.51 -51.15 -32.16
C GLU A 685 -33.86 -51.59 -31.62
N THR A 686 -33.90 -52.08 -30.37
CA THR A 686 -35.09 -52.61 -29.74
C THR A 686 -35.89 -51.59 -28.92
N THR A 687 -35.16 -50.70 -28.24
CA THR A 687 -35.77 -49.69 -27.33
C THR A 687 -35.74 -48.28 -27.91
N GLY A 688 -34.93 -48.03 -28.95
CA GLY A 688 -34.72 -46.67 -29.50
C GLY A 688 -33.92 -45.75 -28.62
N GLU A 689 -33.44 -46.20 -27.46
CA GLU A 689 -32.65 -45.41 -26.52
C GLU A 689 -31.18 -45.26 -27.00
N GLN A 690 -30.58 -44.10 -26.79
CA GLN A 690 -29.19 -43.86 -27.07
C GLN A 690 -28.33 -44.29 -25.88
N LYS A 691 -27.32 -45.17 -26.16
CA LYS A 691 -26.39 -45.68 -25.13
C LYS A 691 -24.96 -45.30 -25.51
N LEU A 692 -24.19 -44.83 -24.52
CA LEU A 692 -22.78 -44.61 -24.68
C LEU A 692 -22.04 -45.95 -24.60
N VAL A 693 -21.20 -46.23 -25.63
CA VAL A 693 -20.34 -47.43 -25.68
C VAL A 693 -18.92 -46.94 -25.68
N TYR A 694 -18.13 -47.40 -24.70
CA TYR A 694 -16.72 -47.11 -24.55
C TYR A 694 -15.92 -48.22 -25.21
N VAL A 695 -15.09 -47.86 -26.20
CA VAL A 695 -14.32 -48.85 -26.97
C VAL A 695 -12.87 -48.77 -26.55
N PRO A 696 -12.33 -49.84 -25.91
CA PRO A 696 -10.94 -49.89 -25.47
C PRO A 696 -10.00 -50.09 -26.66
N VAL A 697 -8.70 -49.76 -26.44
CA VAL A 697 -7.61 -50.06 -27.33
C VAL A 697 -6.58 -50.93 -26.59
N ASP A 698 -5.97 -51.88 -27.28
CA ASP A 698 -4.89 -52.71 -26.71
C ASP A 698 -3.62 -51.88 -26.56
N LEU A 699 -2.95 -52.02 -25.42
CA LEU A 699 -1.67 -51.37 -25.15
C LEU A 699 -0.52 -52.18 -25.79
N PRO A 700 0.57 -51.54 -26.22
CA PRO A 700 1.72 -52.24 -26.81
C PRO A 700 2.34 -53.23 -25.80
N GLY A 701 2.80 -54.41 -26.28
CA GLY A 701 3.39 -55.47 -25.45
C GLY A 701 2.59 -56.78 -25.40
N GLY A 702 1.36 -56.81 -25.89
CA GLY A 702 0.60 -58.03 -26.13
C GLY A 702 0.15 -58.82 -24.90
N ASN A 703 0.13 -58.20 -23.70
CA ASN A 703 -0.18 -58.87 -22.41
C ASN A 703 -1.66 -58.81 -21.98
N GLY A 704 -2.58 -58.50 -22.91
CA GLY A 704 -4.00 -58.35 -22.59
C GLY A 704 -4.32 -57.05 -21.79
N GLN A 705 -3.43 -56.09 -21.81
CA GLN A 705 -3.62 -54.79 -21.18
C GLN A 705 -4.36 -53.85 -22.14
N GLN A 706 -5.37 -53.17 -21.67
CA GLN A 706 -6.22 -52.30 -22.47
C GLN A 706 -6.32 -50.91 -21.86
N LEU A 707 -6.57 -49.90 -22.69
CA LEU A 707 -6.79 -48.54 -22.33
C LEU A 707 -8.16 -48.08 -22.84
N THR A 708 -9.00 -47.56 -21.95
CA THR A 708 -10.36 -47.07 -22.24
C THR A 708 -10.47 -45.62 -21.88
N VAL A 709 -11.31 -44.86 -22.59
CA VAL A 709 -11.76 -43.56 -22.17
C VAL A 709 -12.91 -43.76 -21.18
N ALA A 710 -12.75 -43.39 -19.94
CA ALA A 710 -13.81 -43.44 -18.93
C ALA A 710 -14.72 -42.20 -18.92
N SER A 711 -14.19 -41.03 -19.27
CA SER A 711 -14.93 -39.77 -19.41
C SER A 711 -14.19 -38.80 -20.30
N LEU A 712 -14.95 -37.95 -20.99
CA LEU A 712 -14.46 -36.89 -21.87
C LEU A 712 -15.04 -35.54 -21.43
N ASP A 713 -14.19 -34.53 -21.29
CA ASP A 713 -14.62 -33.14 -21.14
C ASP A 713 -13.98 -32.29 -22.23
N PRO A 714 -14.68 -32.13 -23.38
CA PRO A 714 -14.16 -31.32 -24.48
C PRO A 714 -14.04 -29.83 -24.16
N THR A 715 -14.82 -29.34 -23.18
CA THR A 715 -14.83 -27.92 -22.80
C THR A 715 -13.54 -27.55 -22.07
N SER A 716 -13.14 -28.36 -21.08
CA SER A 716 -11.88 -28.19 -20.36
C SER A 716 -10.68 -28.86 -21.04
N ARG A 717 -10.90 -29.53 -22.20
CA ARG A 717 -9.93 -30.34 -22.94
C ARG A 717 -9.26 -31.41 -22.09
N ARG A 718 -10.04 -32.10 -21.24
CA ARG A 718 -9.57 -33.17 -20.35
C ARG A 718 -10.17 -34.53 -20.70
N VAL A 719 -9.40 -35.57 -20.50
CA VAL A 719 -9.82 -36.96 -20.65
C VAL A 719 -9.51 -37.75 -19.37
N LEU A 720 -10.48 -38.52 -18.90
CA LEU A 720 -10.27 -39.54 -17.89
C LEU A 720 -10.03 -40.88 -18.61
N LEU A 721 -8.86 -41.44 -18.44
CA LEU A 721 -8.47 -42.75 -18.98
C LEU A 721 -8.69 -43.81 -17.90
N GLN A 722 -8.86 -45.07 -18.32
CA GLN A 722 -8.89 -46.25 -17.47
C GLN A 722 -8.04 -47.33 -18.11
N GLY A 723 -6.97 -47.70 -17.43
CA GLY A 723 -6.21 -48.93 -17.78
C GLY A 723 -6.85 -50.16 -17.17
N SER A 724 -6.81 -51.26 -17.84
CA SER A 724 -7.26 -52.56 -17.34
C SER A 724 -6.36 -53.71 -17.83
N GLY A 725 -6.33 -54.79 -17.10
CA GLY A 725 -5.54 -55.99 -17.40
C GLY A 725 -4.36 -56.21 -16.44
N PRO A 726 -3.61 -57.29 -16.64
CA PRO A 726 -2.58 -57.74 -15.70
C PRO A 726 -1.55 -56.64 -15.38
N GLY A 727 -1.40 -56.32 -14.09
CA GLY A 727 -0.45 -55.31 -13.63
C GLY A 727 -0.92 -53.86 -13.76
N LEU A 728 -2.06 -53.56 -14.43
CA LEU A 728 -2.71 -52.24 -14.41
C LEU A 728 -3.84 -52.20 -13.41
N ASP A 729 -4.57 -53.31 -13.22
CA ASP A 729 -5.69 -53.37 -12.25
C ASP A 729 -5.21 -53.24 -10.79
N ASP A 730 -3.94 -53.58 -10.52
CA ASP A 730 -3.31 -53.58 -9.22
C ASP A 730 -2.41 -52.36 -9.00
N LEU A 731 -2.48 -51.33 -9.87
CA LEU A 731 -1.70 -50.12 -9.66
C LEU A 731 -2.11 -49.42 -8.37
N PRO A 732 -1.13 -48.92 -7.59
CA PRO A 732 -1.43 -48.27 -6.32
C PRO A 732 -2.16 -46.97 -6.52
N VAL A 733 -3.07 -46.69 -5.61
CA VAL A 733 -3.67 -45.37 -5.49
C VAL A 733 -2.61 -44.39 -5.02
N VAL A 734 -2.40 -43.34 -5.80
CA VAL A 734 -1.50 -42.24 -5.40
C VAL A 734 -2.23 -41.38 -4.39
N PRO A 735 -1.76 -41.33 -3.14
CA PRO A 735 -2.48 -40.58 -2.10
C PRO A 735 -2.53 -39.10 -2.43
N ALA A 736 -3.60 -38.46 -1.99
CA ALA A 736 -3.72 -37.00 -2.07
C ALA A 736 -2.53 -36.32 -1.38
N LYS A 737 -2.08 -35.19 -1.89
CA LYS A 737 -0.99 -34.41 -1.28
C LYS A 737 -1.39 -32.96 -1.10
N GLY A 738 -1.16 -32.43 0.12
CA GLY A 738 -1.14 -31.01 0.37
C GLY A 738 0.22 -30.44 0.03
N VAL A 739 0.24 -29.44 -0.85
CA VAL A 739 1.48 -28.78 -1.26
C VAL A 739 1.51 -27.38 -0.64
N ILE A 740 2.54 -27.12 0.15
CA ILE A 740 2.79 -25.80 0.75
C ILE A 740 4.19 -25.31 0.39
N ALA A 741 4.36 -24.00 0.40
CA ALA A 741 5.64 -23.34 0.32
C ALA A 741 5.91 -22.66 1.66
N VAL A 742 7.05 -22.96 2.27
CA VAL A 742 7.42 -22.50 3.61
C VAL A 742 8.63 -21.60 3.53
N SER A 743 8.59 -20.47 4.24
CA SER A 743 9.76 -19.63 4.50
C SER A 743 9.75 -19.09 5.93
N VAL A 744 10.93 -18.86 6.49
CA VAL A 744 11.11 -18.22 7.79
C VAL A 744 11.62 -16.80 7.56
N LYS A 745 10.96 -15.82 8.20
CA LYS A 745 11.25 -14.39 8.03
C LYS A 745 11.71 -13.78 9.35
N PRO A 746 13.01 -13.62 9.57
CA PRO A 746 13.54 -13.07 10.81
C PRO A 746 13.18 -11.59 10.99
N LEU A 747 12.93 -11.18 12.22
CA LEU A 747 12.80 -9.79 12.66
C LEU A 747 11.68 -8.97 11.98
N VAL A 748 10.66 -9.61 11.38
CA VAL A 748 9.51 -8.89 10.78
C VAL A 748 8.82 -8.01 11.82
N ILE A 749 8.74 -8.44 13.06
CA ILE A 749 8.17 -7.64 14.16
C ILE A 749 8.82 -6.24 14.29
N LEU A 750 10.10 -6.10 13.94
CA LEU A 750 10.79 -4.81 13.98
C LEU A 750 10.34 -3.88 12.84
N VAL A 751 9.84 -4.43 11.72
CA VAL A 751 9.22 -3.61 10.66
C VAL A 751 7.99 -2.90 11.22
N TRP A 752 7.10 -3.67 11.86
CA TRP A 752 5.87 -3.15 12.44
C TRP A 752 6.14 -2.17 13.60
N ALA A 753 6.98 -2.60 14.55
CA ALA A 753 7.36 -1.78 15.69
C ALA A 753 8.06 -0.48 15.27
N GLY A 754 8.94 -0.54 14.28
CA GLY A 754 9.67 0.60 13.76
C GLY A 754 8.75 1.69 13.22
N VAL A 755 7.74 1.32 12.41
CA VAL A 755 6.75 2.28 11.89
C VAL A 755 5.87 2.83 13.01
N VAL A 756 5.40 2.01 13.94
CA VAL A 756 4.59 2.47 15.08
C VAL A 756 5.37 3.48 15.94
N ILE A 757 6.63 3.20 16.23
CA ILE A 757 7.51 4.12 16.98
C ILE A 757 7.71 5.43 16.17
N ALA A 758 7.95 5.34 14.86
CA ALA A 758 8.16 6.49 13.99
C ALA A 758 6.92 7.40 13.93
N VAL A 759 5.74 6.80 13.74
CA VAL A 759 4.45 7.52 13.71
C VAL A 759 4.16 8.14 15.08
N THR A 760 4.40 7.44 16.18
CA THR A 760 4.26 7.97 17.55
C THR A 760 5.16 9.19 17.76
N GLY A 761 6.42 9.13 17.32
CA GLY A 761 7.32 10.28 17.31
C GLY A 761 6.79 11.45 16.49
N GLY A 762 6.25 11.16 15.32
CA GLY A 762 5.58 12.13 14.45
C GLY A 762 4.38 12.80 15.11
N LEU A 763 3.51 12.02 15.79
CA LEU A 763 2.34 12.54 16.52
C LEU A 763 2.75 13.45 17.69
N ILE A 764 3.80 13.10 18.44
CA ILE A 764 4.37 13.97 19.47
C ILE A 764 4.90 15.28 18.86
N ALA A 765 5.58 15.20 17.72
CA ALA A 765 6.04 16.38 16.99
C ALA A 765 4.87 17.22 16.48
N LEU A 766 3.80 16.60 15.98
CA LEU A 766 2.57 17.26 15.56
C LEU A 766 1.92 18.04 16.70
N MET A 767 1.75 17.43 17.88
CA MET A 767 1.21 18.10 19.05
C MET A 767 2.01 19.35 19.41
N ARG A 768 3.33 19.22 19.46
CA ARG A 768 4.22 20.35 19.74
C ARG A 768 4.07 21.46 18.69
N ARG A 769 4.15 21.13 17.39
CA ARG A 769 4.08 22.12 16.30
C ARG A 769 2.72 22.78 16.20
N SER A 770 1.65 22.07 16.51
CA SER A 770 0.29 22.64 16.60
C SER A 770 0.19 23.69 17.70
N LEU A 771 0.74 23.43 18.89
CA LEU A 771 0.78 24.42 19.99
C LEU A 771 1.65 25.62 19.64
N GLU A 772 2.83 25.40 19.04
CA GLU A 772 3.73 26.47 18.61
C GLU A 772 3.08 27.33 17.51
N SER A 773 2.37 26.74 16.56
CA SER A 773 1.65 27.45 15.50
C SER A 773 0.50 28.30 16.07
N ARG A 774 -0.30 27.74 16.99
CA ARG A 774 -1.38 28.49 17.67
C ARG A 774 -0.84 29.68 18.45
N ALA A 775 0.25 29.49 19.21
CA ALA A 775 0.87 30.55 19.99
C ALA A 775 1.43 31.68 19.08
N ALA A 776 2.11 31.30 17.98
CA ALA A 776 2.60 32.27 16.98
C ALA A 776 1.46 33.06 16.34
N LEU A 777 0.31 32.41 16.07
CA LEU A 777 -0.88 33.08 15.53
C LEU A 777 -1.53 34.04 16.55
N ALA A 778 -1.44 33.71 17.82
CA ALA A 778 -1.95 34.57 18.93
C ALA A 778 -0.95 35.68 19.32
N GLY A 779 0.27 35.69 18.79
CA GLY A 779 1.31 36.67 19.18
C GLY A 779 1.89 36.41 20.57
N VAL A 780 1.72 35.19 21.13
CA VAL A 780 2.18 34.86 22.48
C VAL A 780 3.31 33.79 22.41
N ARG A 781 4.15 33.76 23.45
CA ARG A 781 5.14 32.68 23.53
C ARG A 781 4.47 31.36 23.86
N PRO A 782 4.84 30.25 23.16
CA PRO A 782 4.24 28.95 23.42
C PRO A 782 4.63 28.44 24.81
N GLN A 783 3.63 28.15 25.63
CA GLN A 783 3.83 27.47 26.91
C GLN A 783 3.79 25.96 26.65
N LEU A 784 4.97 25.34 26.56
CA LEU A 784 5.08 23.88 26.46
C LEU A 784 5.09 23.28 27.86
N PRO A 785 4.40 22.14 28.10
CA PRO A 785 4.44 21.46 29.40
C PRO A 785 5.87 21.11 29.79
N LYS A 786 6.27 21.50 30.98
CA LYS A 786 7.59 21.18 31.55
C LYS A 786 7.49 19.87 32.31
N GLY A 787 8.12 18.80 31.79
CA GLY A 787 8.31 17.52 32.45
C GLY A 787 7.06 16.63 32.62
N LEU A 788 7.27 15.34 32.87
CA LEU A 788 6.21 14.36 33.23
C LEU A 788 5.49 14.67 34.55
N ALA A 789 6.10 15.48 35.43
CA ALA A 789 5.52 15.89 36.71
C ALA A 789 4.27 16.82 36.54
N ALA A 790 4.09 17.44 35.35
CA ALA A 790 2.92 18.29 35.06
C ALA A 790 1.63 17.48 34.80
N LEU A 791 1.72 16.17 34.66
CA LEU A 791 0.58 15.25 34.50
C LEU A 791 0.02 14.74 35.84
N ARG A 792 0.65 15.06 36.99
CA ARG A 792 0.03 14.81 38.29
C ARG A 792 -1.08 15.84 38.53
N PRO A 793 -2.31 15.42 38.89
CA PRO A 793 -3.35 16.37 39.27
C PRO A 793 -2.85 17.26 40.42
N ARG A 794 -2.97 18.56 40.27
CA ARG A 794 -2.74 19.51 41.35
C ARG A 794 -3.62 19.06 42.51
N ARG A 795 -3.04 18.48 43.55
CA ARG A 795 -3.72 18.41 44.86
C ARG A 795 -3.93 19.87 45.28
N GLU A 796 -5.14 20.31 45.28
CA GLU A 796 -5.52 21.55 45.93
C GLU A 796 -5.02 21.47 47.37
N ARG A 797 -4.06 22.31 47.71
CA ARG A 797 -3.78 22.63 49.10
C ARG A 797 -5.02 23.41 49.60
N VAL A 798 -5.85 22.73 50.34
CA VAL A 798 -6.82 23.38 51.25
C VAL A 798 -5.99 24.17 52.21
N GLN A 799 -5.93 25.48 52.06
CA GLN A 799 -5.46 26.40 53.07
C GLN A 799 -6.51 26.38 54.17
N GLY A 800 -6.15 25.75 55.31
CA GLY A 800 -6.90 25.85 56.56
C GLY A 800 -6.87 27.32 57.06
N THR A 801 -8.03 27.90 57.14
CA THR A 801 -8.30 29.11 57.91
C THR A 801 -7.99 28.83 59.39
N GLY A 802 -7.02 29.51 59.94
CA GLY A 802 -6.69 29.56 61.36
C GLY A 802 -6.46 31.00 61.81
N ASP A 803 -7.49 31.56 62.38
CA ASP A 803 -7.44 32.82 63.11
C ASP A 803 -6.30 32.89 64.12
N ARG A 804 -5.61 34.04 64.17
CA ARG A 804 -5.27 34.70 65.45
C ARG A 804 -4.89 36.15 65.23
N ALA A 805 -5.67 36.98 65.93
CA ALA A 805 -5.53 38.42 66.13
C ALA A 805 -4.35 38.77 67.04
N GLN A 806 -4.02 40.04 67.02
CA GLN A 806 -3.36 40.91 68.00
C GLN A 806 -1.89 41.25 67.74
N GLY A 807 -1.69 42.59 67.76
CA GLY A 807 -0.50 43.31 68.24
C GLY A 807 -0.20 44.60 67.52
N ALA A 808 -0.79 45.69 68.03
CA ALA A 808 -0.53 47.11 67.70
C ALA A 808 0.91 47.54 68.06
N GLY A 809 1.41 48.57 67.39
CA GLY A 809 2.56 49.34 67.88
C GLY A 809 3.29 50.18 66.82
N ASP A 810 2.83 51.40 66.58
CA ASP A 810 3.45 52.70 66.58
C ASP A 810 4.86 53.03 66.05
N ARG A 811 4.85 54.20 65.44
CA ARG A 811 5.92 55.22 65.21
C ARG A 811 6.56 55.27 63.84
N ALA A 812 6.25 56.22 63.00
CA ALA A 812 6.38 57.63 62.97
C ALA A 812 7.82 58.13 62.60
N GLN A 813 7.80 59.10 61.66
CA GLN A 813 8.83 60.15 61.35
C GLN A 813 10.13 59.69 60.64
N GLY A 814 10.52 60.33 59.53
CA GLY A 814 10.79 61.74 59.23
C GLY A 814 11.21 61.90 57.77
N ALA A 815 10.79 62.86 57.21
CA ALA A 815 11.08 63.89 56.28
C ALA A 815 12.53 64.06 55.78
N GLY A 816 12.64 64.56 54.57
CA GLY A 816 13.73 65.35 54.09
C GLY A 816 14.09 65.16 52.65
N ASP A 817 13.53 65.80 51.74
CA ASP A 817 13.86 66.96 50.90
C ASP A 817 15.19 66.89 50.07
N ARG A 818 14.98 67.41 48.86
CA ARG A 818 15.86 68.11 47.85
C ARG A 818 16.31 67.23 46.70
N ALA A 819 15.80 67.49 45.54
CA ALA A 819 15.78 68.62 44.61
C ALA A 819 17.07 68.72 43.74
N GLN A 820 16.81 68.80 42.41
CA GLN A 820 17.64 69.51 41.40
C GLN A 820 18.88 68.74 40.87
N GLY A 821 19.02 68.58 39.59
CA GLY A 821 19.38 69.37 38.48
C GLY A 821 19.64 68.64 37.20
N ALA A 822 19.02 69.04 36.24
CA ALA A 822 19.38 69.43 34.88
C ALA A 822 20.67 68.97 34.26
N GLY A 823 20.55 68.59 32.96
CA GLY A 823 21.50 68.99 31.94
C GLY A 823 21.97 67.92 30.97
N SER A 824 21.34 67.88 29.82
CA SER A 824 21.84 67.74 28.45
C SER A 824 23.27 67.10 28.18
N ALA A 825 23.33 66.04 27.38
CA ALA A 825 23.90 66.05 26.03
C ALA A 825 23.49 64.71 25.36
#